data_99d2f1649f61748f4041edfbbab8b510
#
_entry.id   99d2f1649f61748f4041edfbbab8b510
#
_cell.length_a   1.000
_cell.length_b   1.000
_cell.length_c   1.000
_cell.angle_alpha   90.00
_cell.angle_beta   90.00
_cell.angle_gamma   90.00
#
_symmetry.space_group_name_H-M   'P 1'
#
loop_
_entity.id
_entity.type
_entity.pdbx_description
1 polymer ?
#
loop_
_entity_poly.entity_id
_entity_poly.type
_entity_poly.pdbx_seq_one_letter_code
_entity_poly.pdbx_strand_id
1 'polypeptide(L)'
;MKTVNQTMRKKDAMQLVTGQPVYMDDVIPQDCLIVKLLRSPHANAIVQEIDTSRALLVPGIEAIYTWKDVDQQGRRYTQAGQTYPEPSPYDRLVIDRHVRFAGDVVAILAGKDEKCVDKAMKLIKVRYEVLPAVLDYHTALDNPVLVHPEENWESLAPVGADNKRNLCAHDESGAGDIEAVLAGCDVVIDHTYHTRACQQAMMETFRTYCSIDAYGRLNVLSSTQIVFHCRRILANALHIPKSMIRVAKPRIGGGFGAKQTSVCEVYPAFVTWKTKKPSKIIFSRYESQIASTPRHEMEMHVRLGATKDGIVRGIDLYTLSNTGAYGEHGPTTVGLSGHKSIPLYGKAEAFRFVSDVVYTNHMSAGAYRGYGATQGLFAVESAVNELADKLGIDPFVIRQRNIVHEGDVMPAYYGQVNTSCALDRCLQAVHDNIGWDEKYPVRDMGNGKVRAVGMGMAMQGSGITSVDVGSASLKINDDGFYTLSIGAADMGTGCDTILAQIAAEVLDCPLDNVTVLGADTDSSPYDSGSYASSTTYVTGKAVEQCAEQLKQKICQVGAGLLGLDERAVVFAGDAVTSEDGTQRATLAQIAAASQCGSNTALEAVVTHSSEISPPPFMVGAAEVEVDLETGEAQVIRYEAAVDCGTPVNPNLARVQAEGGILQGIGMALTENVTYDDCGMPQENSLMQYKIPARNDIGHIHVVFESSYEGTGPFGAKSIGEVVINTPLPAVADAIYHATHKRFYELPITREQIALAGQ
;
A
#
# COMPACT_ATOMS: atom_id res chain seq x y z
N MET A 1 -30.50 2.67 1.87
CA MET A 1 -29.53 1.60 2.12
C MET A 1 -29.70 1.12 3.58
N LYS A 2 -29.72 -0.19 3.80
CA LYS A 2 -29.90 -0.79 5.12
C LYS A 2 -28.58 -1.16 5.79
N THR A 3 -27.59 -1.53 5.00
CA THR A 3 -26.25 -1.96 5.46
C THR A 3 -25.15 -1.07 4.94
N VAL A 4 -25.16 -0.69 3.66
CA VAL A 4 -24.19 0.25 3.04
C VAL A 4 -24.45 1.66 3.58
N ASN A 5 -23.37 2.41 3.80
CA ASN A 5 -23.35 3.72 4.46
C ASN A 5 -23.89 3.68 5.92
N GLN A 6 -23.73 2.52 6.56
CA GLN A 6 -24.08 2.32 7.96
C GLN A 6 -22.84 1.95 8.77
N THR A 7 -22.74 2.47 9.98
CA THR A 7 -21.70 2.06 10.94
C THR A 7 -22.04 0.68 11.48
N MET A 8 -21.43 -0.34 10.89
CA MET A 8 -21.54 -1.71 11.32
C MET A 8 -20.30 -2.15 12.10
N ARG A 9 -20.49 -3.01 13.11
CA ARG A 9 -19.36 -3.62 13.84
C ARG A 9 -18.58 -4.52 12.87
N LYS A 10 -17.25 -4.47 12.98
CA LYS A 10 -16.35 -5.38 12.27
C LYS A 10 -16.72 -6.84 12.61
N LYS A 11 -16.86 -7.71 11.61
CA LYS A 11 -17.35 -9.10 11.79
C LYS A 11 -16.52 -9.93 12.78
N ASP A 12 -15.22 -9.69 12.84
CA ASP A 12 -14.28 -10.36 13.74
C ASP A 12 -13.93 -9.55 15.01
N ALA A 13 -14.67 -8.47 15.29
CA ALA A 13 -14.35 -7.57 16.40
C ALA A 13 -14.32 -8.30 17.76
N MET A 14 -15.28 -9.20 18.01
CA MET A 14 -15.36 -9.91 19.28
C MET A 14 -14.20 -10.88 19.46
N GLN A 15 -13.83 -11.61 18.40
CA GLN A 15 -12.70 -12.54 18.40
C GLN A 15 -11.38 -11.79 18.69
N LEU A 16 -11.18 -10.63 18.08
CA LEU A 16 -9.98 -9.83 18.29
C LEU A 16 -9.89 -9.26 19.71
N VAL A 17 -10.97 -8.67 20.24
CA VAL A 17 -10.95 -8.03 21.58
C VAL A 17 -10.97 -9.04 22.73
N THR A 18 -11.42 -10.27 22.48
CA THR A 18 -11.39 -11.36 23.47
C THR A 18 -10.15 -12.24 23.37
N GLY A 19 -9.21 -11.93 22.45
CA GLY A 19 -7.93 -12.63 22.32
C GLY A 19 -8.04 -14.04 21.75
N GLN A 20 -9.02 -14.27 20.86
CA GLN A 20 -9.10 -15.56 20.16
C GLN A 20 -7.87 -15.75 19.24
N PRO A 21 -7.36 -16.98 19.10
CA PRO A 21 -6.21 -17.26 18.24
C PRO A 21 -6.58 -17.11 16.77
N VAL A 22 -6.09 -16.07 16.11
CA VAL A 22 -6.42 -15.74 14.72
C VAL A 22 -5.20 -15.33 13.88
N TYR A 23 -4.11 -14.91 14.51
CA TYR A 23 -2.88 -14.51 13.85
C TYR A 23 -1.97 -15.69 13.55
N MET A 24 -0.95 -15.46 12.73
CA MET A 24 -0.04 -16.50 12.26
C MET A 24 0.51 -17.36 13.40
N ASP A 25 1.05 -16.74 14.45
CA ASP A 25 1.69 -17.45 15.57
C ASP A 25 0.72 -18.27 16.41
N ASP A 26 -0.58 -17.91 16.36
CA ASP A 26 -1.62 -18.60 17.09
C ASP A 26 -2.06 -19.90 16.41
N VAL A 27 -1.98 -19.93 15.05
CA VAL A 27 -2.63 -20.98 14.24
C VAL A 27 -1.65 -21.99 13.64
N ILE A 28 -0.35 -21.71 13.67
CA ILE A 28 0.66 -22.62 13.12
C ILE A 28 1.07 -23.71 14.11
N PRO A 29 1.39 -24.93 13.62
CA PRO A 29 1.90 -26.00 14.44
C PRO A 29 3.24 -25.63 15.11
N GLN A 30 3.43 -26.10 16.35
CA GLN A 30 4.70 -25.87 17.07
C GLN A 30 5.80 -26.85 16.63
N ASP A 31 5.41 -28.03 16.16
CA ASP A 31 6.35 -29.06 15.67
C ASP A 31 6.70 -28.79 14.20
N CYS A 32 7.65 -27.87 13.99
CA CYS A 32 8.18 -27.53 12.68
C CYS A 32 9.61 -26.99 12.80
N LEU A 33 10.36 -26.98 11.71
CA LEU A 33 11.69 -26.41 11.66
C LEU A 33 11.61 -24.88 11.79
N ILE A 34 12.50 -24.33 12.60
CA ILE A 34 12.72 -22.87 12.69
C ILE A 34 13.73 -22.48 11.63
N VAL A 35 13.37 -21.52 10.80
CA VAL A 35 14.24 -20.95 9.77
C VAL A 35 14.76 -19.59 10.23
N LYS A 36 16.08 -19.39 10.14
CA LYS A 36 16.73 -18.08 10.34
C LYS A 36 17.75 -17.83 9.21
N LEU A 37 18.07 -16.55 9.01
CA LEU A 37 18.90 -16.08 7.91
C LEU A 37 20.22 -15.51 8.44
N LEU A 38 21.33 -16.03 7.94
CA LEU A 38 22.62 -15.36 8.10
C LEU A 38 22.69 -14.24 7.07
N ARG A 39 22.97 -13.03 7.53
CA ARG A 39 22.95 -11.80 6.71
C ARG A 39 24.33 -11.22 6.53
N SER A 40 24.56 -10.56 5.39
CA SER A 40 25.79 -9.85 5.08
C SER A 40 25.98 -8.63 5.96
N PRO A 41 27.18 -8.39 6.50
CA PRO A 41 27.55 -7.12 7.14
C PRO A 41 28.06 -6.10 6.10
N HIS A 42 28.17 -6.46 4.82
CA HIS A 42 28.72 -5.62 3.77
C HIS A 42 27.65 -5.19 2.78
N ALA A 43 27.73 -3.96 2.33
CA ALA A 43 26.82 -3.40 1.33
C ALA A 43 27.04 -3.99 -0.07
N ASN A 44 28.30 -4.31 -0.44
CA ASN A 44 28.64 -4.88 -1.74
C ASN A 44 29.82 -5.86 -1.58
N ALA A 45 29.58 -7.16 -1.77
CA ALA A 45 30.62 -8.16 -1.63
C ALA A 45 30.30 -9.46 -2.38
N ILE A 46 31.35 -10.19 -2.78
CA ILE A 46 31.26 -11.57 -3.27
C ILE A 46 31.59 -12.52 -2.12
N VAL A 47 30.71 -13.49 -1.85
CA VAL A 47 30.99 -14.58 -0.93
C VAL A 47 31.99 -15.52 -1.59
N GLN A 48 33.27 -15.43 -1.19
CA GLN A 48 34.34 -16.27 -1.73
C GLN A 48 34.27 -17.69 -1.18
N GLU A 49 34.04 -17.78 0.14
CA GLU A 49 33.99 -19.06 0.84
C GLU A 49 33.02 -18.98 2.02
N ILE A 50 32.31 -20.07 2.26
CA ILE A 50 31.47 -20.24 3.45
C ILE A 50 31.69 -21.63 4.03
N ASP A 51 32.15 -21.67 5.30
CA ASP A 51 32.37 -22.90 6.05
C ASP A 51 31.21 -23.13 7.03
N THR A 52 30.40 -24.11 6.76
CA THR A 52 29.25 -24.55 7.56
C THR A 52 29.54 -25.85 8.33
N SER A 53 30.72 -26.41 8.22
CA SER A 53 31.05 -27.76 8.71
C SER A 53 30.82 -27.94 10.21
N ARG A 54 31.21 -26.94 11.02
CA ARG A 54 30.99 -26.95 12.49
C ARG A 54 29.54 -26.64 12.86
N ALA A 55 28.87 -25.82 12.09
CA ALA A 55 27.48 -25.47 12.31
C ALA A 55 26.53 -26.66 12.07
N LEU A 56 26.80 -27.47 11.07
CA LEU A 56 26.05 -28.71 10.76
C LEU A 56 26.18 -29.78 11.88
N LEU A 57 27.21 -29.74 12.71
CA LEU A 57 27.39 -30.66 13.85
C LEU A 57 26.58 -30.24 15.09
N VAL A 58 25.91 -29.07 15.09
CA VAL A 58 25.09 -28.66 16.21
C VAL A 58 23.83 -29.53 16.31
N PRO A 59 23.62 -30.21 17.45
CA PRO A 59 22.45 -31.07 17.60
C PRO A 59 21.14 -30.31 17.41
N GLY A 60 20.29 -30.81 16.54
CA GLY A 60 19.01 -30.22 16.17
C GLY A 60 19.02 -29.37 14.90
N ILE A 61 20.16 -29.14 14.27
CA ILE A 61 20.23 -28.58 12.91
C ILE A 61 19.81 -29.65 11.91
N GLU A 62 18.89 -29.28 11.04
CA GLU A 62 18.41 -30.13 9.92
C GLU A 62 19.15 -29.81 8.64
N ALA A 63 19.31 -28.54 8.29
CA ALA A 63 19.96 -28.13 7.05
C ALA A 63 20.53 -26.71 7.16
N ILE A 64 21.57 -26.45 6.37
CA ILE A 64 22.11 -25.10 6.12
C ILE A 64 22.32 -24.99 4.62
N TYR A 65 21.63 -24.03 3.99
CA TYR A 65 21.72 -23.76 2.56
C TYR A 65 22.50 -22.48 2.31
N THR A 66 23.27 -22.48 1.23
CA THR A 66 24.14 -21.37 0.82
C THR A 66 23.94 -21.10 -0.69
N TRP A 67 24.65 -20.15 -1.25
CA TRP A 67 24.64 -19.87 -2.69
C TRP A 67 24.98 -21.12 -3.55
N LYS A 68 25.68 -22.14 -3.01
CA LYS A 68 26.01 -23.38 -3.70
C LYS A 68 24.80 -24.29 -3.93
N ASP A 69 23.73 -24.08 -3.20
CA ASP A 69 22.49 -24.86 -3.28
C ASP A 69 21.47 -24.24 -4.25
N VAL A 70 21.83 -23.11 -4.88
CA VAL A 70 20.99 -22.32 -5.82
C VAL A 70 21.75 -22.18 -7.15
N ASP A 71 21.06 -22.39 -8.26
CA ASP A 71 21.63 -22.14 -9.58
C ASP A 71 21.90 -20.66 -9.79
N GLN A 72 23.17 -20.27 -9.76
CA GLN A 72 23.61 -18.88 -9.88
C GLN A 72 23.47 -18.31 -11.30
N GLN A 73 23.31 -19.17 -12.30
CA GLN A 73 23.05 -18.82 -13.71
C GLN A 73 21.58 -19.01 -14.09
N GLY A 74 20.77 -19.51 -13.16
CA GLY A 74 19.34 -19.71 -13.35
C GLY A 74 18.59 -18.40 -13.53
N ARG A 75 17.33 -18.52 -13.94
CA ARG A 75 16.44 -17.36 -14.05
C ARG A 75 16.24 -16.70 -12.69
N ARG A 76 16.40 -15.39 -12.66
CA ARG A 76 16.11 -14.57 -11.48
C ARG A 76 14.59 -14.38 -11.31
N TYR A 77 14.18 -13.90 -10.17
CA TYR A 77 12.78 -13.58 -9.87
C TYR A 77 12.68 -12.19 -9.22
N THR A 78 11.46 -11.65 -9.11
CA THR A 78 11.14 -10.46 -8.30
C THR A 78 10.32 -10.86 -7.10
N GLN A 79 10.43 -10.12 -5.98
CA GLN A 79 9.59 -10.30 -4.80
C GLN A 79 8.34 -9.38 -4.82
N ALA A 80 8.27 -8.43 -5.75
CA ALA A 80 7.15 -7.50 -5.84
C ALA A 80 5.87 -8.19 -6.33
N GLY A 81 4.80 -8.06 -5.56
CA GLY A 81 3.48 -8.53 -5.92
C GLY A 81 2.70 -7.51 -6.72
N GLN A 82 2.80 -7.61 -8.03
CA GLN A 82 2.13 -6.72 -8.99
C GLN A 82 1.53 -7.53 -10.14
N THR A 83 0.96 -6.85 -11.11
CA THR A 83 0.44 -7.41 -12.36
C THR A 83 1.43 -8.33 -13.09
N TYR A 84 1.01 -8.92 -14.19
CA TYR A 84 1.86 -9.70 -15.08
C TYR A 84 1.66 -9.22 -16.54
N PRO A 85 2.76 -9.01 -17.32
CA PRO A 85 4.16 -9.08 -16.89
C PRO A 85 4.47 -8.05 -15.80
N GLU A 86 5.30 -8.45 -14.84
CA GLU A 86 5.68 -7.55 -13.75
C GLU A 86 6.48 -6.37 -14.30
N PRO A 87 6.14 -5.13 -13.90
CA PRO A 87 6.97 -3.96 -14.19
C PRO A 87 8.29 -3.97 -13.40
N SER A 88 8.39 -4.82 -12.37
CA SER A 88 9.60 -4.98 -11.56
C SER A 88 10.63 -5.84 -12.26
N PRO A 89 11.93 -5.49 -12.26
CA PRO A 89 12.99 -6.33 -12.78
C PRO A 89 13.10 -7.67 -12.05
N TYR A 90 13.51 -8.69 -12.81
CA TYR A 90 13.88 -10.02 -12.31
C TYR A 90 15.36 -10.00 -11.97
N ASP A 91 15.68 -9.65 -10.73
CA ASP A 91 17.03 -9.32 -10.27
C ASP A 91 17.49 -10.13 -9.06
N ARG A 92 16.61 -11.00 -8.46
CA ARG A 92 16.91 -11.81 -7.27
C ARG A 92 17.13 -13.27 -7.55
N LEU A 93 17.99 -13.89 -6.72
CA LEU A 93 18.05 -15.34 -6.46
C LEU A 93 17.66 -15.61 -5.00
N VAL A 94 17.28 -16.87 -4.69
CA VAL A 94 16.93 -17.25 -3.29
C VAL A 94 18.11 -17.01 -2.35
N ILE A 95 19.33 -17.35 -2.79
CA ILE A 95 20.60 -16.97 -2.16
C ILE A 95 21.56 -16.66 -3.30
N ASP A 96 22.03 -15.42 -3.37
CA ASP A 96 23.01 -15.01 -4.35
C ASP A 96 24.42 -15.04 -3.73
N ARG A 97 25.41 -15.38 -4.54
CA ARG A 97 26.82 -15.29 -4.18
C ARG A 97 27.27 -13.83 -4.04
N HIS A 98 26.68 -12.93 -4.83
CA HIS A 98 26.89 -11.50 -4.77
C HIS A 98 25.87 -10.88 -3.82
N VAL A 99 26.30 -10.43 -2.66
CA VAL A 99 25.48 -9.66 -1.71
C VAL A 99 25.52 -8.20 -2.08
N ARG A 100 24.35 -7.53 -2.09
CA ARG A 100 24.18 -6.18 -2.65
C ARG A 100 23.78 -5.12 -1.65
N PHE A 101 23.46 -5.51 -0.41
CA PHE A 101 23.22 -4.56 0.68
C PHE A 101 23.61 -5.15 2.04
N ALA A 102 23.88 -4.30 3.01
CA ALA A 102 24.12 -4.74 4.39
C ALA A 102 22.80 -5.23 5.01
N GLY A 103 22.68 -6.56 5.16
CA GLY A 103 21.43 -7.25 5.52
C GLY A 103 20.98 -8.29 4.49
N ASP A 104 21.62 -8.36 3.31
CA ASP A 104 21.31 -9.37 2.29
C ASP A 104 21.61 -10.81 2.77
N VAL A 105 20.92 -11.79 2.22
CA VAL A 105 20.95 -13.19 2.71
C VAL A 105 22.18 -13.94 2.20
N VAL A 106 22.96 -14.50 3.13
CA VAL A 106 24.17 -15.27 2.86
C VAL A 106 23.94 -16.78 3.02
N ALA A 107 23.13 -17.17 4.01
CA ALA A 107 22.74 -18.54 4.24
C ALA A 107 21.36 -18.67 4.90
N ILE A 108 20.69 -19.80 4.63
CA ILE A 108 19.42 -20.18 5.26
C ILE A 108 19.72 -21.34 6.21
N LEU A 109 19.42 -21.18 7.50
CA LEU A 109 19.56 -22.22 8.50
C LEU A 109 18.20 -22.75 8.91
N ALA A 110 18.07 -24.06 9.05
CA ALA A 110 16.86 -24.72 9.53
C ALA A 110 17.20 -25.70 10.65
N GLY A 111 16.48 -25.62 11.76
CA GLY A 111 16.68 -26.49 12.91
C GLY A 111 15.43 -26.64 13.77
N LYS A 112 15.47 -27.54 14.74
CA LYS A 112 14.32 -27.90 15.59
C LYS A 112 13.83 -26.79 16.52
N ASP A 113 14.73 -25.87 16.89
CA ASP A 113 14.41 -24.74 17.79
C ASP A 113 15.37 -23.57 17.53
N GLU A 114 15.00 -22.39 18.03
CA GLU A 114 15.80 -21.17 17.85
C GLU A 114 17.20 -21.28 18.44
N LYS A 115 17.34 -21.96 19.61
CA LYS A 115 18.62 -22.06 20.31
C LYS A 115 19.66 -22.82 19.49
N CYS A 116 19.25 -23.91 18.86
CA CYS A 116 20.16 -24.67 18.00
C CYS A 116 20.54 -23.90 16.74
N VAL A 117 19.59 -23.17 16.13
CA VAL A 117 19.85 -22.36 14.94
C VAL A 117 20.77 -21.18 15.27
N ASP A 118 20.53 -20.45 16.37
CA ASP A 118 21.38 -19.32 16.81
C ASP A 118 22.80 -19.78 17.15
N LYS A 119 22.94 -20.96 17.78
CA LYS A 119 24.24 -21.55 18.06
C LYS A 119 24.98 -21.92 16.78
N ALA A 120 24.29 -22.54 15.83
CA ALA A 120 24.87 -22.92 14.54
C ALA A 120 25.30 -21.69 13.73
N MET A 121 24.47 -20.66 13.68
CA MET A 121 24.73 -19.41 12.97
C MET A 121 26.06 -18.77 13.41
N LYS A 122 26.36 -18.76 14.72
CA LYS A 122 27.61 -18.23 15.27
C LYS A 122 28.86 -19.05 14.90
N LEU A 123 28.70 -20.27 14.43
CA LEU A 123 29.79 -21.16 14.03
C LEU A 123 30.11 -21.10 12.54
N ILE A 124 29.26 -20.47 11.73
CA ILE A 124 29.51 -20.27 10.31
C ILE A 124 30.60 -19.22 10.14
N LYS A 125 31.56 -19.53 9.25
CA LYS A 125 32.61 -18.58 8.85
C LYS A 125 32.42 -18.23 7.39
N VAL A 126 32.41 -16.94 7.10
CA VAL A 126 32.28 -16.42 5.74
C VAL A 126 33.51 -15.58 5.41
N ARG A 127 34.08 -15.83 4.24
CA ARG A 127 35.13 -15.00 3.66
C ARG A 127 34.56 -14.23 2.49
N TYR A 128 34.60 -12.92 2.61
CA TYR A 128 34.11 -11.99 1.60
C TYR A 128 35.26 -11.37 0.82
N GLU A 129 35.00 -11.10 -0.45
CA GLU A 129 35.69 -10.08 -1.22
C GLU A 129 34.81 -8.85 -1.24
N VAL A 130 35.18 -7.86 -0.46
CA VAL A 130 34.43 -6.60 -0.35
C VAL A 130 34.71 -5.75 -1.57
N LEU A 131 33.65 -5.27 -2.22
CA LEU A 131 33.68 -4.46 -3.42
C LEU A 131 33.32 -3.00 -3.06
N PRO A 132 33.71 -2.02 -3.92
CA PRO A 132 33.18 -0.67 -3.82
C PRO A 132 31.65 -0.68 -3.87
N ALA A 133 31.01 0.15 -3.05
CA ALA A 133 29.54 0.24 -2.96
C ALA A 133 29.05 1.62 -3.45
N VAL A 134 27.89 1.61 -4.10
CA VAL A 134 27.15 2.82 -4.50
C VAL A 134 26.16 3.13 -3.37
N LEU A 135 26.49 4.09 -2.50
CA LEU A 135 25.68 4.47 -1.34
C LEU A 135 24.97 5.82 -1.52
N ASP A 136 25.41 6.64 -2.47
CA ASP A 136 24.76 7.89 -2.83
C ASP A 136 23.99 7.71 -4.15
N TYR A 137 22.66 7.80 -4.10
CA TYR A 137 21.81 7.60 -5.26
C TYR A 137 21.92 8.72 -6.30
N HIS A 138 22.42 9.92 -5.95
CA HIS A 138 22.70 10.99 -6.90
C HIS A 138 23.87 10.66 -7.85
N THR A 139 24.75 9.77 -7.41
CA THR A 139 25.89 9.31 -8.20
C THR A 139 25.71 7.92 -8.80
N ALA A 140 24.52 7.33 -8.64
CA ALA A 140 24.26 5.93 -9.01
C ALA A 140 24.09 5.76 -10.53
N LEU A 141 23.39 6.67 -11.18
CA LEU A 141 23.17 6.63 -12.62
C LEU A 141 24.51 6.75 -13.35
N ASP A 142 24.75 5.83 -14.29
CA ASP A 142 25.99 5.74 -15.07
C ASP A 142 27.26 5.55 -14.22
N ASN A 143 27.13 5.10 -12.96
CA ASN A 143 28.27 4.78 -12.11
C ASN A 143 29.05 3.58 -12.65
N PRO A 144 30.39 3.62 -12.66
CA PRO A 144 31.20 2.48 -13.12
C PRO A 144 31.05 1.23 -12.23
N VAL A 145 30.65 1.38 -10.98
CA VAL A 145 30.28 0.27 -10.08
C VAL A 145 28.83 -0.11 -10.32
N LEU A 146 28.61 -1.30 -10.85
CA LEU A 146 27.26 -1.82 -11.15
C LEU A 146 26.74 -2.63 -9.98
N VAL A 147 25.51 -2.36 -9.56
CA VAL A 147 24.79 -3.13 -8.56
C VAL A 147 24.36 -4.49 -9.16
N HIS A 148 23.96 -4.50 -10.43
CA HIS A 148 23.56 -5.68 -11.20
C HIS A 148 24.42 -5.88 -12.46
N PRO A 149 25.66 -6.39 -12.35
CA PRO A 149 26.51 -6.64 -13.50
C PRO A 149 26.16 -7.91 -14.28
N GLU A 150 25.32 -8.80 -13.74
CA GLU A 150 25.00 -10.12 -14.27
C GLU A 150 24.20 -10.08 -15.58
N GLU A 151 24.42 -11.07 -16.45
CA GLU A 151 23.76 -11.21 -17.75
C GLU A 151 22.35 -11.84 -17.66
N ASN A 152 22.03 -12.53 -16.55
CA ASN A 152 20.71 -13.12 -16.32
C ASN A 152 19.73 -12.21 -15.58
N TRP A 153 20.04 -10.91 -15.48
CA TRP A 153 19.09 -9.86 -15.12
C TRP A 153 18.14 -9.60 -16.29
N GLU A 154 16.85 -9.44 -16.03
CA GLU A 154 15.86 -9.12 -17.07
C GLU A 154 14.75 -8.22 -16.58
N SER A 155 14.19 -7.40 -17.46
CA SER A 155 12.93 -6.65 -17.27
C SER A 155 11.90 -7.16 -18.26
N LEU A 156 10.75 -7.62 -17.76
CA LEU A 156 9.67 -8.15 -18.61
C LEU A 156 8.79 -7.06 -19.21
N ALA A 157 8.74 -5.90 -18.58
CA ALA A 157 7.94 -4.75 -19.02
C ALA A 157 8.86 -3.64 -19.54
N PRO A 158 8.39 -2.81 -20.50
CA PRO A 158 9.16 -1.70 -21.07
C PRO A 158 9.16 -0.49 -20.13
N VAL A 159 9.85 -0.60 -18.99
CA VAL A 159 9.93 0.47 -17.98
C VAL A 159 11.16 1.36 -18.13
N GLY A 160 11.87 1.31 -19.26
CA GLY A 160 13.08 2.10 -19.49
C GLY A 160 14.30 1.63 -18.67
N ALA A 161 14.29 0.39 -18.18
CA ALA A 161 15.34 -0.16 -17.32
C ALA A 161 16.64 -0.49 -18.11
N ASP A 162 17.79 -0.21 -17.49
CA ASP A 162 19.13 -0.57 -17.99
C ASP A 162 20.07 -0.84 -16.81
N ASN A 163 20.31 -2.11 -16.49
CA ASN A 163 21.18 -2.50 -15.37
C ASN A 163 22.65 -2.10 -15.56
N LYS A 164 23.09 -1.88 -16.79
CA LYS A 164 24.48 -1.41 -17.08
C LYS A 164 24.67 0.08 -16.79
N ARG A 165 23.59 0.78 -16.49
CA ARG A 165 23.56 2.18 -16.08
C ARG A 165 23.15 2.36 -14.61
N ASN A 166 22.93 1.28 -13.86
CA ASN A 166 22.23 1.28 -12.57
C ASN A 166 20.83 1.92 -12.65
N LEU A 167 20.18 1.88 -13.80
CA LEU A 167 18.83 2.42 -14.03
C LEU A 167 17.80 1.30 -13.91
N CYS A 168 16.97 1.38 -12.89
CA CYS A 168 15.88 0.44 -12.65
C CYS A 168 14.63 0.77 -13.50
N ALA A 169 14.35 2.05 -13.69
CA ALA A 169 13.27 2.51 -14.55
C ALA A 169 13.48 3.98 -14.95
N HIS A 170 12.91 4.32 -16.10
CA HIS A 170 12.78 5.69 -16.61
C HIS A 170 11.37 5.86 -17.17
N ASP A 171 10.70 6.95 -16.81
CA ASP A 171 9.39 7.31 -17.33
C ASP A 171 9.33 8.80 -17.66
N GLU A 172 8.69 9.14 -18.80
CA GLU A 172 8.48 10.52 -19.22
C GLU A 172 7.06 10.68 -19.80
N SER A 173 6.36 11.70 -19.33
CA SER A 173 5.05 12.09 -19.84
C SER A 173 4.88 13.60 -19.83
N GLY A 174 4.03 14.12 -20.72
CA GLY A 174 3.79 15.55 -20.80
C GLY A 174 2.69 15.92 -21.80
N ALA A 175 2.25 17.15 -21.68
CA ALA A 175 1.34 17.78 -22.63
C ALA A 175 1.62 19.29 -22.69
N GLY A 176 1.50 19.88 -23.88
CA GLY A 176 1.81 21.27 -24.13
C GLY A 176 3.31 21.56 -24.19
N ASP A 177 3.67 22.84 -24.40
CA ASP A 177 5.07 23.31 -24.37
C ASP A 177 5.35 23.95 -23.01
N ILE A 178 5.89 23.14 -22.10
CA ILE A 178 6.14 23.58 -20.71
C ILE A 178 7.14 24.74 -20.63
N GLU A 179 8.17 24.77 -21.46
CA GLU A 179 9.16 25.85 -21.44
C GLU A 179 8.55 27.17 -21.90
N ALA A 180 7.75 27.16 -22.98
CA ALA A 180 7.05 28.35 -23.44
C ALA A 180 6.02 28.84 -22.43
N VAL A 181 5.29 27.94 -21.76
CA VAL A 181 4.30 28.30 -20.75
C VAL A 181 4.97 28.90 -19.52
N LEU A 182 6.05 28.29 -18.99
CA LEU A 182 6.79 28.80 -17.83
C LEU A 182 7.43 30.16 -18.13
N ALA A 183 8.00 30.37 -19.33
CA ALA A 183 8.56 31.65 -19.74
C ALA A 183 7.50 32.78 -19.83
N GLY A 184 6.23 32.42 -20.03
CA GLY A 184 5.10 33.35 -20.09
C GLY A 184 4.36 33.54 -18.73
N CYS A 185 4.86 32.99 -17.63
CA CYS A 185 4.28 33.14 -16.31
C CYS A 185 4.80 34.39 -15.59
N ASP A 186 3.96 35.00 -14.75
CA ASP A 186 4.35 36.13 -13.91
C ASP A 186 5.25 35.72 -12.75
N VAL A 187 5.02 34.52 -12.21
CA VAL A 187 5.79 33.91 -11.11
C VAL A 187 6.08 32.46 -11.44
N VAL A 188 7.32 32.05 -11.20
CA VAL A 188 7.74 30.65 -11.24
C VAL A 188 8.37 30.27 -9.90
N ILE A 189 7.86 29.18 -9.32
CA ILE A 189 8.51 28.48 -8.21
C ILE A 189 9.45 27.46 -8.83
N ASP A 190 10.68 27.38 -8.33
CA ASP A 190 11.73 26.52 -8.86
C ASP A 190 12.56 26.00 -7.67
N HIS A 191 12.20 24.83 -7.14
CA HIS A 191 12.83 24.22 -5.97
C HIS A 191 12.90 22.71 -6.04
N THR A 192 13.87 22.17 -5.31
CA THR A 192 14.05 20.73 -5.10
C THR A 192 13.58 20.37 -3.69
N TYR A 193 12.76 19.34 -3.60
CA TYR A 193 12.19 18.78 -2.37
C TYR A 193 12.75 17.38 -2.15
N HIS A 194 12.98 17.01 -0.88
CA HIS A 194 13.54 15.72 -0.52
C HIS A 194 12.71 15.04 0.56
N THR A 195 12.45 13.74 0.39
CA THR A 195 11.82 12.89 1.40
C THR A 195 12.69 11.67 1.68
N ARG A 196 12.96 11.42 2.96
CA ARG A 196 13.71 10.24 3.41
C ARG A 196 12.88 8.96 3.27
N ALA A 197 13.57 7.83 3.26
CA ALA A 197 12.93 6.54 3.41
C ALA A 197 12.28 6.40 4.80
N CYS A 198 11.16 5.67 4.88
CA CYS A 198 10.49 5.34 6.14
C CYS A 198 9.94 3.93 6.14
N GLN A 199 9.91 3.30 7.32
CA GLN A 199 9.40 1.95 7.54
C GLN A 199 7.88 1.95 7.69
N GLN A 200 7.21 0.92 7.16
CA GLN A 200 5.77 0.72 7.37
C GLN A 200 5.44 0.38 8.83
N ALA A 201 6.39 -0.16 9.55
CA ALA A 201 6.38 -0.43 10.98
C ALA A 201 5.11 -1.13 11.48
N MET A 202 4.52 -2.02 10.68
CA MET A 202 3.35 -2.81 11.06
C MET A 202 3.61 -3.58 12.35
N MET A 203 2.60 -3.70 13.21
CA MET A 203 2.71 -4.36 14.52
C MET A 203 3.18 -5.81 14.37
N GLU A 204 2.55 -6.58 13.49
CA GLU A 204 2.95 -7.92 13.11
C GLU A 204 4.06 -7.87 12.07
N THR A 205 5.25 -8.36 12.42
CA THR A 205 6.41 -8.47 11.52
C THR A 205 6.17 -9.52 10.42
N PHE A 206 7.09 -9.64 9.47
CA PHE A 206 7.01 -10.65 8.41
C PHE A 206 7.09 -12.06 8.97
N ARG A 207 6.20 -12.95 8.54
CA ARG A 207 6.16 -14.34 9.00
C ARG A 207 5.44 -15.27 8.04
N THR A 208 5.95 -16.48 7.92
CA THR A 208 5.43 -17.50 6.99
C THR A 208 5.68 -18.90 7.56
N TYR A 209 4.69 -19.77 7.40
CA TYR A 209 4.77 -21.20 7.67
C TYR A 209 4.56 -21.97 6.37
N CYS A 210 5.32 -23.04 6.16
CA CYS A 210 5.23 -23.92 5.00
C CYS A 210 5.16 -25.37 5.43
N SER A 211 4.39 -26.16 4.69
CA SER A 211 4.27 -27.62 4.86
C SER A 211 4.02 -28.30 3.50
N ILE A 212 4.16 -29.63 3.45
CA ILE A 212 3.77 -30.43 2.28
C ILE A 212 2.43 -31.08 2.57
N ASP A 213 1.47 -30.96 1.67
CA ASP A 213 0.14 -31.58 1.81
C ASP A 213 0.14 -33.07 1.38
N ALA A 214 -1.01 -33.75 1.54
CA ALA A 214 -1.17 -35.15 1.19
C ALA A 214 -0.98 -35.45 -0.31
N TYR A 215 -1.04 -34.43 -1.16
CA TYR A 215 -0.81 -34.53 -2.61
C TYR A 215 0.62 -34.16 -3.01
N GLY A 216 1.50 -33.91 -2.04
CA GLY A 216 2.90 -33.53 -2.28
C GLY A 216 3.08 -32.06 -2.69
N ARG A 217 2.03 -31.21 -2.57
CA ARG A 217 2.08 -29.79 -2.88
C ARG A 217 2.62 -28.98 -1.70
N LEU A 218 3.23 -27.86 -2.00
CA LEU A 218 3.68 -26.88 -1.01
C LEU A 218 2.49 -26.06 -0.53
N ASN A 219 2.13 -26.19 0.74
CA ASN A 219 1.20 -25.33 1.44
C ASN A 219 1.94 -24.20 2.13
N VAL A 220 1.53 -22.96 1.86
CA VAL A 220 2.09 -21.75 2.44
C VAL A 220 0.99 -21.01 3.17
N LEU A 221 1.16 -20.81 4.47
CA LEU A 221 0.35 -19.92 5.27
C LEU A 221 1.22 -18.68 5.55
N SER A 222 0.83 -17.53 5.04
CA SER A 222 1.62 -16.29 5.17
C SER A 222 0.77 -15.10 5.53
N SER A 223 1.37 -14.20 6.33
CA SER A 223 0.82 -12.87 6.59
C SER A 223 1.10 -11.97 5.37
N THR A 224 0.36 -12.20 4.27
CA THR A 224 0.54 -11.53 2.97
C THR A 224 -0.74 -10.85 2.46
N GLN A 225 -0.59 -9.73 1.76
CA GLN A 225 -1.69 -9.01 1.10
C GLN A 225 -2.06 -9.60 -0.27
N ILE A 226 -1.24 -10.53 -0.81
CA ILE A 226 -1.17 -10.87 -2.24
C ILE A 226 -1.07 -12.37 -2.48
N VAL A 227 -1.99 -13.18 -1.96
CA VAL A 227 -1.86 -14.66 -2.00
C VAL A 227 -1.59 -15.22 -3.40
N PHE A 228 -2.23 -14.69 -4.45
CA PHE A 228 -2.05 -15.16 -5.83
C PHE A 228 -0.71 -14.74 -6.41
N HIS A 229 -0.25 -13.52 -6.14
CA HIS A 229 1.09 -13.09 -6.55
C HIS A 229 2.18 -13.79 -5.75
N CYS A 230 1.99 -14.00 -4.44
CA CYS A 230 2.90 -14.79 -3.61
C CYS A 230 3.09 -16.20 -4.20
N ARG A 231 1.99 -16.87 -4.61
CA ARG A 231 2.06 -18.16 -5.30
C ARG A 231 2.92 -18.09 -6.58
N ARG A 232 2.77 -17.04 -7.40
CA ARG A 232 3.57 -16.83 -8.60
C ARG A 232 5.04 -16.61 -8.29
N ILE A 233 5.34 -15.75 -7.31
CA ILE A 233 6.70 -15.45 -6.85
C ILE A 233 7.40 -16.72 -6.37
N LEU A 234 6.74 -17.52 -5.54
CA LEU A 234 7.27 -18.79 -5.06
C LEU A 234 7.50 -19.80 -6.19
N ALA A 235 6.59 -19.87 -7.16
CA ALA A 235 6.75 -20.72 -8.33
C ALA A 235 7.98 -20.34 -9.15
N ASN A 236 8.21 -19.05 -9.36
CA ASN A 236 9.38 -18.53 -10.06
C ASN A 236 10.68 -18.77 -9.26
N ALA A 237 10.67 -18.45 -7.96
CA ALA A 237 11.85 -18.60 -7.10
C ALA A 237 12.29 -20.08 -6.92
N LEU A 238 11.34 -21.01 -6.86
CA LEU A 238 11.59 -22.44 -6.65
C LEU A 238 11.65 -23.25 -7.95
N HIS A 239 11.35 -22.63 -9.08
CA HIS A 239 11.25 -23.29 -10.40
C HIS A 239 10.29 -24.49 -10.41
N ILE A 240 9.12 -24.33 -9.78
CA ILE A 240 8.06 -25.34 -9.74
C ILE A 240 6.73 -24.79 -10.27
N PRO A 241 5.83 -25.65 -10.80
CA PRO A 241 4.53 -25.18 -11.29
C PRO A 241 3.69 -24.50 -10.21
N LYS A 242 2.95 -23.46 -10.57
CA LYS A 242 1.99 -22.79 -9.67
C LYS A 242 0.97 -23.75 -9.06
N SER A 243 0.56 -24.79 -9.80
CA SER A 243 -0.36 -25.84 -9.34
C SER A 243 0.17 -26.67 -8.18
N MET A 244 1.50 -26.68 -7.98
CA MET A 244 2.15 -27.34 -6.84
C MET A 244 2.21 -26.47 -5.59
N ILE A 245 1.61 -25.28 -5.60
CA ILE A 245 1.67 -24.34 -4.49
C ILE A 245 0.24 -23.86 -4.15
N ARG A 246 -0.12 -23.97 -2.88
CA ARG A 246 -1.27 -23.29 -2.28
C ARG A 246 -0.76 -22.21 -1.35
N VAL A 247 -1.33 -21.02 -1.43
CA VAL A 247 -1.07 -19.91 -0.50
C VAL A 247 -2.38 -19.46 0.14
N ALA A 248 -2.39 -19.40 1.44
CA ALA A 248 -3.51 -18.88 2.23
C ALA A 248 -2.99 -17.88 3.27
N LYS A 249 -3.88 -17.02 3.76
CA LYS A 249 -3.54 -16.05 4.81
C LYS A 249 -4.35 -16.32 6.09
N PRO A 250 -3.77 -16.12 7.30
CA PRO A 250 -4.51 -15.97 8.54
C PRO A 250 -5.00 -14.53 8.68
N ARG A 251 -5.45 -14.10 9.87
CA ARG A 251 -5.60 -12.68 10.18
C ARG A 251 -4.23 -11.98 10.11
N ILE A 252 -4.19 -10.78 9.52
CA ILE A 252 -2.97 -10.01 9.29
C ILE A 252 -2.93 -8.81 10.23
N GLY A 253 -1.84 -8.67 10.98
CA GLY A 253 -1.61 -7.61 11.96
C GLY A 253 -0.97 -6.34 11.37
N GLY A 254 -1.57 -5.82 10.30
CA GLY A 254 -1.09 -4.66 9.55
C GLY A 254 -0.21 -5.03 8.37
N GLY A 255 -0.21 -4.20 7.33
CA GLY A 255 0.61 -4.39 6.13
C GLY A 255 1.13 -3.06 5.58
N PHE A 256 0.24 -2.11 5.34
CA PHE A 256 0.53 -0.77 4.81
C PHE A 256 1.32 -0.78 3.49
N GLY A 257 1.28 -1.88 2.74
CA GLY A 257 2.06 -2.12 1.53
C GLY A 257 3.29 -3.01 1.74
N ALA A 258 3.87 -3.11 2.94
CA ALA A 258 5.04 -3.97 3.20
C ALA A 258 4.83 -5.43 2.78
N LYS A 259 3.64 -5.96 3.02
CA LYS A 259 3.26 -7.35 2.72
C LYS A 259 2.72 -7.56 1.29
N GLN A 260 2.90 -6.55 0.43
CA GLN A 260 2.76 -6.65 -1.03
C GLN A 260 4.07 -7.15 -1.69
N THR A 261 5.13 -7.26 -0.92
CA THR A 261 6.41 -7.90 -1.29
C THR A 261 6.55 -9.20 -0.53
N SER A 262 6.96 -10.28 -1.21
CA SER A 262 7.23 -11.59 -0.57
C SER A 262 8.61 -11.58 0.10
N VAL A 263 8.73 -10.84 1.20
CA VAL A 263 10.01 -10.56 1.87
C VAL A 263 10.60 -11.81 2.53
N CYS A 264 9.78 -12.65 3.15
CA CYS A 264 10.26 -13.81 3.91
C CYS A 264 9.75 -15.16 3.41
N GLU A 265 8.74 -15.20 2.56
CA GLU A 265 8.00 -16.38 2.14
C GLU A 265 8.88 -17.41 1.43
N VAL A 266 9.82 -16.94 0.63
CA VAL A 266 10.70 -17.79 -0.21
C VAL A 266 11.58 -18.70 0.64
N TYR A 267 12.03 -18.25 1.81
CA TYR A 267 13.00 -18.99 2.61
C TYR A 267 12.42 -20.25 3.28
N PRO A 268 11.32 -20.22 4.03
CA PRO A 268 10.71 -21.43 4.57
C PRO A 268 10.13 -22.30 3.44
N ALA A 269 9.65 -21.71 2.35
CA ALA A 269 9.19 -22.44 1.17
C ALA A 269 10.33 -23.28 0.55
N PHE A 270 11.52 -22.69 0.39
CA PHE A 270 12.71 -23.37 -0.10
C PHE A 270 13.14 -24.51 0.85
N VAL A 271 13.20 -24.25 2.16
CA VAL A 271 13.54 -25.26 3.17
C VAL A 271 12.55 -26.43 3.14
N THR A 272 11.24 -26.15 3.20
CA THR A 272 10.19 -27.17 3.18
C THR A 272 10.20 -27.97 1.88
N TRP A 273 10.42 -27.30 0.74
CA TRP A 273 10.48 -27.99 -0.54
C TRP A 273 11.68 -28.95 -0.65
N LYS A 274 12.84 -28.57 -0.08
CA LYS A 274 14.06 -29.39 -0.07
C LYS A 274 14.00 -30.52 0.96
N THR A 275 13.58 -30.22 2.20
CA THR A 275 13.58 -31.18 3.31
C THR A 275 12.32 -32.05 3.39
N LYS A 276 11.24 -31.64 2.76
CA LYS A 276 9.88 -32.20 2.90
C LYS A 276 9.33 -32.14 4.33
N LYS A 277 9.96 -31.34 5.21
CA LYS A 277 9.52 -31.10 6.59
C LYS A 277 8.85 -29.73 6.70
N PRO A 278 7.85 -29.57 7.59
CA PRO A 278 7.27 -28.27 7.82
C PRO A 278 8.31 -27.31 8.42
N SER A 279 8.23 -26.05 8.01
CA SER A 279 9.15 -25.00 8.50
C SER A 279 8.45 -23.65 8.63
N LYS A 280 8.97 -22.79 9.51
CA LYS A 280 8.49 -21.42 9.69
C LYS A 280 9.64 -20.44 9.83
N ILE A 281 9.37 -19.21 9.39
CA ILE A 281 10.20 -18.04 9.64
C ILE A 281 9.35 -16.94 10.30
N ILE A 282 9.91 -16.26 11.29
CA ILE A 282 9.33 -15.11 11.94
C ILE A 282 10.44 -14.07 12.09
N PHE A 283 10.32 -12.96 11.37
CA PHE A 283 11.28 -11.87 11.51
C PHE A 283 11.09 -11.17 12.85
N SER A 284 12.20 -10.95 13.56
CA SER A 284 12.24 -10.00 14.66
C SER A 284 11.96 -8.57 14.17
N ARG A 285 11.72 -7.64 15.08
CA ARG A 285 11.63 -6.22 14.73
C ARG A 285 12.91 -5.71 14.08
N TYR A 286 14.05 -6.11 14.61
CA TYR A 286 15.36 -5.80 14.04
C TYR A 286 15.48 -6.25 12.57
N GLU A 287 15.18 -7.53 12.29
CA GLU A 287 15.21 -8.05 10.92
C GLU A 287 14.23 -7.31 9.99
N SER A 288 13.05 -6.95 10.49
CA SER A 288 12.08 -6.16 9.72
C SER A 288 12.57 -4.73 9.44
N GLN A 289 13.44 -4.17 10.27
CA GLN A 289 14.00 -2.83 10.06
C GLN A 289 15.19 -2.83 9.10
N ILE A 290 16.01 -3.90 9.08
CA ILE A 290 17.26 -3.93 8.30
C ILE A 290 17.14 -4.67 6.96
N ALA A 291 16.05 -5.41 6.74
CA ALA A 291 15.92 -6.29 5.57
C ALA A 291 14.47 -6.46 5.11
N SER A 292 13.73 -5.36 5.07
CA SER A 292 12.40 -5.25 4.49
C SER A 292 12.41 -4.38 3.23
N THR A 293 11.32 -3.71 2.95
CA THR A 293 11.15 -2.83 1.80
C THR A 293 10.49 -1.50 2.22
N PRO A 294 11.24 -0.57 2.85
CA PRO A 294 10.73 0.73 3.27
C PRO A 294 10.23 1.58 2.09
N ARG A 295 9.63 2.73 2.38
CA ARG A 295 9.29 3.75 1.39
C ARG A 295 10.54 4.21 0.65
N HIS A 296 10.41 4.48 -0.65
CA HIS A 296 11.47 5.05 -1.47
C HIS A 296 11.90 6.43 -0.94
N GLU A 297 13.19 6.66 -0.82
CA GLU A 297 13.77 7.99 -0.73
C GLU A 297 13.69 8.65 -2.10
N MET A 298 13.22 9.92 -2.15
CA MET A 298 13.03 10.65 -3.41
C MET A 298 13.49 12.09 -3.30
N GLU A 299 14.10 12.55 -4.36
CA GLU A 299 14.34 13.96 -4.64
C GLU A 299 13.43 14.39 -5.80
N MET A 300 12.73 15.51 -5.62
CA MET A 300 11.73 16.01 -6.56
C MET A 300 12.01 17.47 -6.88
N HIS A 301 12.38 17.77 -8.12
CA HIS A 301 12.55 19.11 -8.62
C HIS A 301 11.26 19.60 -9.27
N VAL A 302 10.67 20.66 -8.72
CA VAL A 302 9.41 21.24 -9.18
C VAL A 302 9.67 22.63 -9.76
N ARG A 303 9.22 22.86 -11.00
CA ARG A 303 9.02 24.18 -11.58
C ARG A 303 7.52 24.39 -11.78
N LEU A 304 6.95 25.35 -11.05
CA LEU A 304 5.51 25.64 -11.08
C LEU A 304 5.30 27.10 -11.46
N GLY A 305 4.66 27.33 -12.61
CA GLY A 305 4.42 28.65 -13.15
C GLY A 305 2.96 29.09 -13.04
N ALA A 306 2.75 30.35 -12.66
CA ALA A 306 1.42 30.93 -12.52
C ALA A 306 1.32 32.39 -12.98
N THR A 307 0.09 32.85 -13.19
CA THR A 307 -0.22 34.27 -13.35
C THR A 307 -0.17 35.01 -12.01
N LYS A 308 -0.08 36.35 -12.05
CA LYS A 308 -0.18 37.21 -10.85
C LYS A 308 -1.48 37.03 -10.07
N ASP A 309 -2.55 36.56 -10.73
CA ASP A 309 -3.83 36.27 -10.09
C ASP A 309 -3.89 34.84 -9.51
N GLY A 310 -2.76 34.13 -9.51
CA GLY A 310 -2.63 32.80 -8.90
C GLY A 310 -3.25 31.66 -9.73
N ILE A 311 -3.39 31.82 -11.04
CA ILE A 311 -3.81 30.72 -11.93
C ILE A 311 -2.54 29.94 -12.33
N VAL A 312 -2.46 28.68 -11.93
CA VAL A 312 -1.38 27.76 -12.30
C VAL A 312 -1.51 27.43 -13.79
N ARG A 313 -0.44 27.70 -14.55
CA ARG A 313 -0.40 27.51 -15.99
C ARG A 313 0.45 26.30 -16.41
N GLY A 314 1.52 26.04 -15.67
CA GLY A 314 2.44 24.94 -16.00
C GLY A 314 3.05 24.30 -14.78
N ILE A 315 3.23 22.97 -14.83
CA ILE A 315 3.90 22.19 -13.79
C ILE A 315 4.91 21.26 -14.47
N ASP A 316 6.19 21.41 -14.10
CA ASP A 316 7.28 20.56 -14.51
C ASP A 316 7.85 19.86 -13.27
N LEU A 317 7.85 18.55 -13.27
CA LEU A 317 8.29 17.72 -12.15
C LEU A 317 9.30 16.69 -12.63
N TYR A 318 10.49 16.73 -12.07
CA TYR A 318 11.49 15.66 -12.18
C TYR A 318 11.61 14.93 -10.84
N THR A 319 11.59 13.61 -10.85
CA THR A 319 11.75 12.78 -9.65
C THR A 319 12.91 11.81 -9.81
N LEU A 320 13.92 11.90 -8.95
CA LEU A 320 14.98 10.91 -8.79
C LEU A 320 14.70 10.06 -7.56
N SER A 321 14.73 8.74 -7.69
CA SER A 321 14.39 7.82 -6.61
C SER A 321 15.42 6.72 -6.40
N ASN A 322 15.73 6.45 -5.13
CA ASN A 322 16.55 5.34 -4.67
C ASN A 322 15.72 4.08 -4.49
N THR A 323 15.91 3.06 -5.32
CA THR A 323 15.24 1.75 -5.13
C THR A 323 16.05 0.78 -4.26
N GLY A 324 17.29 1.13 -3.90
CA GLY A 324 18.20 0.23 -3.19
C GLY A 324 18.73 -0.89 -4.08
N ALA A 325 19.05 -2.02 -3.47
CA ALA A 325 19.77 -3.12 -4.12
C ALA A 325 18.94 -3.93 -5.12
N TYR A 326 17.61 -3.83 -5.07
CA TYR A 326 16.71 -4.56 -5.96
C TYR A 326 15.55 -3.67 -6.40
N GLY A 327 15.05 -3.89 -7.61
CA GLY A 327 14.07 -3.00 -8.25
C GLY A 327 12.69 -3.00 -7.61
N GLU A 328 12.25 -4.15 -7.12
CA GLU A 328 10.97 -4.34 -6.40
C GLU A 328 9.83 -3.51 -7.00
N HIS A 329 9.27 -2.58 -6.23
CA HIS A 329 8.17 -1.71 -6.65
C HIS A 329 8.64 -0.37 -7.29
N GLY A 330 9.95 -0.15 -7.45
CA GLY A 330 10.52 1.11 -7.93
C GLY A 330 9.85 1.68 -9.18
N PRO A 331 9.76 0.92 -10.28
CA PRO A 331 9.20 1.42 -11.54
C PRO A 331 7.80 2.00 -11.41
N THR A 332 6.92 1.38 -10.64
CA THR A 332 5.52 1.82 -10.49
C THR A 332 5.33 2.84 -9.39
N THR A 333 6.13 2.75 -8.30
CA THR A 333 6.03 3.69 -7.19
C THR A 333 6.37 5.10 -7.62
N VAL A 334 7.47 5.27 -8.33
CA VAL A 334 8.01 6.60 -8.65
C VAL A 334 7.14 7.33 -9.66
N GLY A 335 6.59 6.64 -10.66
CA GLY A 335 5.65 7.22 -11.62
C GLY A 335 4.43 7.89 -10.96
N LEU A 336 3.97 7.37 -9.81
CA LEU A 336 2.84 7.98 -9.12
C LEU A 336 3.17 9.31 -8.44
N SER A 337 4.45 9.68 -8.29
CA SER A 337 4.84 10.99 -7.76
C SER A 337 4.33 12.13 -8.66
N GLY A 338 4.35 11.97 -9.97
CA GLY A 338 3.79 12.92 -10.94
C GLY A 338 2.30 12.70 -11.22
N HIS A 339 1.92 11.45 -11.55
CA HIS A 339 0.55 11.13 -11.98
C HIS A 339 -0.53 11.30 -10.90
N LYS A 340 -0.16 11.57 -9.64
CA LYS A 340 -1.11 11.83 -8.54
C LYS A 340 -0.98 13.21 -7.91
N SER A 341 0.05 13.99 -8.26
CA SER A 341 0.23 15.35 -7.75
C SER A 341 -0.19 16.42 -8.77
N ILE A 342 0.28 16.30 -10.01
CA ILE A 342 0.00 17.28 -11.08
C ILE A 342 -1.50 17.39 -11.41
N PRO A 343 -2.28 16.27 -11.51
CA PRO A 343 -3.67 16.34 -11.96
C PRO A 343 -4.63 17.13 -11.07
N LEU A 344 -4.28 17.40 -9.82
CA LEU A 344 -5.10 18.21 -8.90
C LEU A 344 -5.38 19.63 -9.44
N TYR A 345 -4.50 20.14 -10.30
CA TYR A 345 -4.54 21.49 -10.86
C TYR A 345 -5.06 21.48 -12.29
N GLY A 346 -6.38 21.29 -12.45
CA GLY A 346 -7.08 21.07 -13.73
C GLY A 346 -6.99 22.18 -14.77
N LYS A 347 -6.43 23.37 -14.40
CA LYS A 347 -6.25 24.51 -15.32
C LYS A 347 -4.86 24.64 -15.91
N ALA A 348 -3.94 23.75 -15.59
CA ALA A 348 -2.60 23.76 -16.16
C ALA A 348 -2.64 23.57 -17.68
N GLU A 349 -2.02 24.52 -18.42
CA GLU A 349 -1.96 24.52 -19.89
C GLU A 349 -0.93 23.53 -20.42
N ALA A 350 0.14 23.30 -19.62
CA ALA A 350 1.18 22.34 -19.93
C ALA A 350 1.68 21.65 -18.67
N PHE A 351 2.13 20.41 -18.83
CA PHE A 351 2.89 19.71 -17.81
C PHE A 351 4.00 18.87 -18.45
N ARG A 352 5.06 18.66 -17.69
CA ARG A 352 6.08 17.63 -17.96
C ARG A 352 6.34 16.88 -16.66
N PHE A 353 6.39 15.56 -16.75
CA PHE A 353 6.82 14.69 -15.67
C PHE A 353 7.89 13.75 -16.19
N VAL A 354 9.03 13.71 -15.50
CA VAL A 354 10.13 12.78 -15.78
C VAL A 354 10.55 12.12 -14.47
N SER A 355 10.81 10.83 -14.50
CA SER A 355 11.31 10.12 -13.33
C SER A 355 12.40 9.12 -13.68
N ASP A 356 13.43 9.07 -12.84
CA ASP A 356 14.51 8.07 -12.85
C ASP A 356 14.54 7.31 -11.53
N VAL A 357 14.62 5.98 -11.64
CA VAL A 357 14.74 5.07 -10.49
C VAL A 357 16.09 4.38 -10.58
N VAL A 358 16.95 4.58 -9.58
CA VAL A 358 18.32 4.09 -9.62
C VAL A 358 18.59 3.03 -8.56
N TYR A 359 19.45 2.07 -8.92
CA TYR A 359 19.97 1.07 -8.00
C TYR A 359 21.09 1.63 -7.13
N THR A 360 21.10 1.23 -5.85
CA THR A 360 22.19 1.48 -4.90
C THR A 360 22.46 0.24 -4.05
N ASN A 361 23.52 0.26 -3.26
CA ASN A 361 23.82 -0.81 -2.32
C ASN A 361 23.15 -0.61 -0.94
N HIS A 362 21.98 0.00 -0.91
CA HIS A 362 21.11 0.10 0.27
C HIS A 362 20.05 -1.01 0.30
N MET A 363 19.39 -1.18 1.43
CA MET A 363 18.18 -2.01 1.54
C MET A 363 17.16 -1.58 0.48
N SER A 364 16.55 -2.58 -0.18
CA SER A 364 15.59 -2.31 -1.26
C SER A 364 14.38 -1.56 -0.75
N ALA A 365 13.93 -0.57 -1.51
CA ALA A 365 12.68 0.12 -1.25
C ALA A 365 11.48 -0.65 -1.86
N GLY A 366 10.27 -0.37 -1.38
CA GLY A 366 9.08 -1.05 -1.85
C GLY A 366 7.78 -0.29 -1.60
N ALA A 367 6.68 -1.02 -1.57
CA ALA A 367 5.37 -0.44 -1.41
C ALA A 367 5.11 0.06 0.01
N TYR A 368 4.67 1.30 0.10
CA TYR A 368 4.12 1.88 1.32
C TYR A 368 2.91 2.73 0.96
N ARG A 369 1.88 2.72 1.81
CA ARG A 369 0.63 3.49 1.68
C ARG A 369 0.85 4.85 1.04
N GLY A 370 0.12 5.19 -0.03
CA GLY A 370 0.31 6.38 -0.85
C GLY A 370 1.25 6.20 -2.05
N TYR A 371 2.14 5.20 -2.06
CA TYR A 371 2.86 4.63 -3.20
C TYR A 371 3.46 5.67 -4.17
N GLY A 372 4.34 6.56 -3.67
CA GLY A 372 4.98 7.65 -4.43
C GLY A 372 4.16 8.94 -4.51
N ALA A 373 2.84 8.86 -4.53
CA ALA A 373 1.98 10.06 -4.50
C ALA A 373 2.25 10.93 -3.28
N THR A 374 2.53 10.33 -2.12
CA THR A 374 2.81 11.06 -0.88
C THR A 374 3.99 12.03 -1.03
N GLN A 375 5.07 11.57 -1.68
CA GLN A 375 6.27 12.39 -1.91
C GLN A 375 6.00 13.47 -2.97
N GLY A 376 5.41 13.09 -4.12
CA GLY A 376 5.07 14.03 -5.18
C GLY A 376 4.10 15.12 -4.72
N LEU A 377 3.12 14.77 -3.90
CA LEU A 377 2.18 15.71 -3.31
C LEU A 377 2.86 16.64 -2.29
N PHE A 378 3.81 16.14 -1.49
CA PHE A 378 4.62 17.02 -0.66
C PHE A 378 5.30 18.11 -1.48
N ALA A 379 5.95 17.74 -2.59
CA ALA A 379 6.69 18.66 -3.42
C ALA A 379 5.76 19.66 -4.13
N VAL A 380 4.74 19.20 -4.84
CA VAL A 380 3.83 20.06 -5.61
C VAL A 380 2.99 20.95 -4.70
N GLU A 381 2.42 20.43 -3.62
CA GLU A 381 1.61 21.19 -2.67
C GLU A 381 2.43 22.24 -1.89
N SER A 382 3.69 21.91 -1.55
CA SER A 382 4.61 22.88 -0.94
C SER A 382 5.00 23.99 -1.92
N ALA A 383 5.17 23.68 -3.21
CA ALA A 383 5.37 24.69 -4.25
C ALA A 383 4.14 25.60 -4.42
N VAL A 384 2.92 25.06 -4.30
CA VAL A 384 1.69 25.84 -4.34
C VAL A 384 1.56 26.75 -3.11
N ASN A 385 1.92 26.28 -1.92
CA ASN A 385 1.96 27.10 -0.71
C ASN A 385 2.99 28.23 -0.83
N GLU A 386 4.17 27.96 -1.43
CA GLU A 386 5.16 29.01 -1.72
C GLU A 386 4.67 30.00 -2.78
N LEU A 387 3.95 29.53 -3.81
CA LEU A 387 3.34 30.42 -4.80
C LEU A 387 2.34 31.37 -4.13
N ALA A 388 1.49 30.85 -3.24
CA ALA A 388 0.51 31.63 -2.48
C ALA A 388 1.20 32.76 -1.68
N ASP A 389 2.28 32.43 -0.97
CA ASP A 389 3.08 33.37 -0.20
C ASP A 389 3.72 34.45 -1.09
N LYS A 390 4.39 34.06 -2.19
CA LYS A 390 5.01 35.01 -3.14
C LYS A 390 4.02 35.98 -3.79
N LEU A 391 2.78 35.54 -4.03
CA LEU A 391 1.72 36.35 -4.60
C LEU A 391 0.96 37.17 -3.55
N GLY A 392 1.11 36.86 -2.25
CA GLY A 392 0.31 37.44 -1.18
C GLY A 392 -1.17 37.05 -1.28
N ILE A 393 -1.45 35.86 -1.82
CA ILE A 393 -2.80 35.30 -1.96
C ILE A 393 -2.95 34.14 -0.98
N ASP A 394 -4.08 34.08 -0.29
CA ASP A 394 -4.38 32.98 0.63
C ASP A 394 -4.27 31.60 -0.09
N PRO A 395 -3.55 30.61 0.47
CA PRO A 395 -3.39 29.30 -0.14
C PRO A 395 -4.73 28.54 -0.32
N PHE A 396 -5.74 28.85 0.48
CA PHE A 396 -7.11 28.38 0.24
C PHE A 396 -7.67 28.95 -1.08
N VAL A 397 -7.50 30.26 -1.30
CA VAL A 397 -7.99 30.95 -2.51
C VAL A 397 -7.24 30.46 -3.77
N ILE A 398 -5.91 30.23 -3.68
CA ILE A 398 -5.13 29.65 -4.79
C ILE A 398 -5.75 28.31 -5.20
N ARG A 399 -6.06 27.44 -4.22
CA ARG A 399 -6.65 26.14 -4.48
C ARG A 399 -8.03 26.25 -5.10
N GLN A 400 -8.92 27.08 -4.56
CA GLN A 400 -10.25 27.31 -5.16
C GLN A 400 -10.22 27.70 -6.63
N ARG A 401 -9.18 28.45 -7.05
CA ARG A 401 -9.03 28.90 -8.44
C ARG A 401 -8.56 27.81 -9.40
N ASN A 402 -7.89 26.79 -8.88
CA ASN A 402 -7.08 25.86 -9.70
C ASN A 402 -7.51 24.39 -9.65
N ILE A 403 -8.33 24.00 -8.65
CA ILE A 403 -8.69 22.58 -8.47
C ILE A 403 -9.47 22.01 -9.66
N VAL A 404 -9.32 20.71 -9.84
CA VAL A 404 -10.08 19.89 -10.78
C VAL A 404 -11.51 19.72 -10.26
N HIS A 405 -12.48 19.67 -11.19
CA HIS A 405 -13.90 19.49 -10.93
C HIS A 405 -14.44 18.23 -11.63
N GLU A 406 -15.65 17.83 -11.29
CA GLU A 406 -16.37 16.80 -12.00
C GLU A 406 -16.55 17.19 -13.49
N GLY A 407 -16.27 16.26 -14.39
CA GLY A 407 -16.32 16.46 -15.84
C GLY A 407 -15.01 16.96 -16.46
N ASP A 408 -14.05 17.41 -15.66
CA ASP A 408 -12.74 17.85 -16.18
C ASP A 408 -11.94 16.65 -16.73
N VAL A 409 -11.24 16.87 -17.84
CA VAL A 409 -10.23 15.93 -18.33
C VAL A 409 -8.92 16.19 -17.58
N MET A 410 -8.28 15.14 -17.14
CA MET A 410 -7.01 15.20 -16.38
C MET A 410 -5.86 14.64 -17.24
N PRO A 411 -5.17 15.48 -18.07
CA PRO A 411 -4.11 15.00 -18.97
C PRO A 411 -2.98 14.26 -18.22
N ALA A 412 -2.54 14.78 -17.10
CA ALA A 412 -1.50 14.16 -16.27
C ALA A 412 -1.98 12.91 -15.52
N TYR A 413 -3.27 12.59 -15.56
CA TYR A 413 -3.86 11.35 -15.05
C TYR A 413 -4.35 10.48 -16.22
N TYR A 414 -3.45 10.19 -17.13
CA TYR A 414 -3.70 9.36 -18.32
C TYR A 414 -4.85 9.85 -19.22
N GLY A 415 -5.21 11.13 -19.16
CA GLY A 415 -6.32 11.70 -19.91
C GLY A 415 -7.71 11.26 -19.44
N GLN A 416 -7.84 10.69 -18.26
CA GLN A 416 -9.13 10.27 -17.73
C GLN A 416 -10.02 11.47 -17.40
N VAL A 417 -11.32 11.30 -17.61
CA VAL A 417 -12.34 12.25 -17.14
C VAL A 417 -12.59 12.03 -15.66
N ASN A 418 -12.69 13.11 -14.90
CA ASN A 418 -13.06 13.07 -13.49
C ASN A 418 -14.57 12.83 -13.36
N THR A 419 -14.97 11.59 -13.14
CA THR A 419 -16.38 11.16 -13.20
C THR A 419 -17.18 11.52 -11.94
N SER A 420 -16.49 11.80 -10.82
CA SER A 420 -17.11 12.20 -9.56
C SER A 420 -16.12 13.00 -8.71
N CYS A 421 -16.55 14.14 -8.16
CA CYS A 421 -15.67 15.03 -7.41
C CYS A 421 -16.42 15.85 -6.35
N ALA A 422 -15.88 15.86 -5.13
CA ALA A 422 -16.32 16.76 -4.06
C ALA A 422 -15.14 17.57 -3.49
N LEU A 423 -14.08 17.75 -4.26
CA LEU A 423 -12.84 18.41 -3.80
C LEU A 423 -13.07 19.85 -3.35
N ASP A 424 -13.95 20.57 -4.03
CA ASP A 424 -14.39 21.93 -3.66
C ASP A 424 -15.07 21.96 -2.27
N ARG A 425 -15.96 21.00 -2.00
CA ARG A 425 -16.62 20.88 -0.70
C ARG A 425 -15.67 20.42 0.40
N CYS A 426 -14.74 19.51 0.08
CA CYS A 426 -13.66 19.11 0.99
C CYS A 426 -12.82 20.32 1.39
N LEU A 427 -12.46 21.16 0.42
CA LEU A 427 -11.67 22.38 0.67
C LEU A 427 -12.40 23.34 1.60
N GLN A 428 -13.68 23.59 1.35
CA GLN A 428 -14.49 24.47 2.19
C GLN A 428 -14.71 23.89 3.59
N ALA A 429 -15.01 22.59 3.70
CA ALA A 429 -15.23 21.93 5.00
C ALA A 429 -13.99 21.99 5.90
N VAL A 430 -12.79 21.81 5.34
CA VAL A 430 -11.54 21.92 6.12
C VAL A 430 -11.28 23.35 6.54
N HIS A 431 -11.47 24.33 5.64
CA HIS A 431 -11.35 25.75 5.95
C HIS A 431 -12.22 26.13 7.15
N ASP A 432 -13.51 25.78 7.12
CA ASP A 432 -14.46 26.13 8.16
C ASP A 432 -14.19 25.39 9.48
N ASN A 433 -13.92 24.09 9.41
CA ASN A 433 -13.72 23.25 10.59
C ASN A 433 -12.44 23.57 11.36
N ILE A 434 -11.32 23.90 10.67
CA ILE A 434 -10.09 24.32 11.35
C ILE A 434 -10.23 25.73 11.95
N GLY A 435 -11.15 26.56 11.44
CA GLY A 435 -11.29 27.98 11.77
C GLY A 435 -10.21 28.81 11.08
N TRP A 436 -10.07 28.63 9.76
CA TRP A 436 -8.98 29.20 8.96
C TRP A 436 -8.87 30.72 9.10
N ASP A 437 -9.96 31.43 8.87
CA ASP A 437 -9.99 32.91 8.91
C ASP A 437 -9.51 33.53 10.23
N GLU A 438 -9.70 32.82 11.36
CA GLU A 438 -9.30 33.26 12.69
C GLU A 438 -7.86 32.85 13.05
N LYS A 439 -7.32 31.80 12.42
CA LYS A 439 -6.08 31.15 12.82
C LYS A 439 -4.93 31.38 11.87
N TYR A 440 -5.21 31.60 10.59
CA TYR A 440 -4.21 31.80 9.56
C TYR A 440 -3.59 33.21 9.65
N PRO A 441 -2.25 33.35 9.42
CA PRO A 441 -1.31 32.24 9.28
C PRO A 441 -0.75 31.75 10.63
N VAL A 442 -0.57 32.61 11.62
CA VAL A 442 0.10 32.32 12.88
C VAL A 442 -0.45 33.18 14.02
N ARG A 443 -0.44 32.62 15.24
CA ARG A 443 -0.86 33.28 16.47
C ARG A 443 0.21 33.13 17.55
N ASP A 444 0.57 34.22 18.22
CA ASP A 444 1.44 34.20 19.38
C ASP A 444 0.70 33.61 20.61
N MET A 445 1.29 32.60 21.22
CA MET A 445 0.75 31.92 22.42
C MET A 445 1.46 32.38 23.70
N GLY A 446 2.48 33.24 23.58
CA GLY A 446 3.36 33.66 24.66
C GLY A 446 4.44 32.64 25.00
N ASN A 447 5.44 33.06 25.80
CA ASN A 447 6.54 32.22 26.25
C ASN A 447 7.35 31.54 25.12
N GLY A 448 7.53 32.22 23.98
CA GLY A 448 8.26 31.68 22.83
C GLY A 448 7.50 30.64 22.04
N LYS A 449 6.24 30.40 22.33
CA LYS A 449 5.38 29.47 21.57
C LYS A 449 4.46 30.19 20.61
N VAL A 450 4.30 29.61 19.44
CA VAL A 450 3.36 30.08 18.40
C VAL A 450 2.49 28.91 17.91
N ARG A 451 1.29 29.22 17.45
CA ARG A 451 0.43 28.27 16.72
C ARG A 451 0.20 28.76 15.32
N ALA A 452 0.48 27.91 14.37
CA ALA A 452 0.32 28.20 12.96
C ALA A 452 -0.54 27.15 12.28
N VAL A 453 -1.15 27.51 11.16
CA VAL A 453 -1.94 26.59 10.35
C VAL A 453 -1.37 26.49 8.95
N GLY A 454 -1.44 25.29 8.37
CA GLY A 454 -1.07 25.01 6.99
C GLY A 454 -2.01 24.00 6.36
N MET A 455 -2.06 23.98 5.02
CA MET A 455 -3.04 23.21 4.26
C MET A 455 -2.35 22.39 3.14
N GLY A 456 -2.96 21.26 2.80
CA GLY A 456 -2.58 20.46 1.64
C GLY A 456 -3.77 19.71 1.06
N MET A 457 -3.70 19.41 -0.24
CA MET A 457 -4.68 18.60 -0.96
C MET A 457 -4.03 17.30 -1.44
N ALA A 458 -4.86 16.30 -1.73
CA ALA A 458 -4.41 15.04 -2.27
C ALA A 458 -5.45 14.37 -3.16
N MET A 459 -4.95 13.57 -4.09
CA MET A 459 -5.72 12.55 -4.79
C MET A 459 -4.97 11.22 -4.78
N GLN A 460 -5.68 10.15 -5.10
CA GLN A 460 -5.13 8.82 -5.34
C GLN A 460 -5.95 8.11 -6.43
N GLY A 461 -5.71 6.84 -6.70
CA GLY A 461 -6.55 6.02 -7.59
C GLY A 461 -7.46 5.09 -6.80
N SER A 462 -8.45 4.52 -7.48
CA SER A 462 -9.30 3.43 -7.00
C SER A 462 -8.97 2.16 -7.81
N GLY A 463 -7.81 1.55 -7.51
CA GLY A 463 -7.23 0.48 -8.30
C GLY A 463 -6.44 0.98 -9.52
N ILE A 464 -5.92 0.03 -10.31
CA ILE A 464 -5.15 0.27 -11.53
C ILE A 464 -6.03 -0.10 -12.72
N THR A 465 -6.31 0.88 -13.59
CA THR A 465 -7.16 0.75 -14.77
C THR A 465 -6.77 -0.44 -15.63
N SER A 466 -7.72 -1.30 -15.99
CA SER A 466 -7.58 -2.48 -16.86
C SER A 466 -6.51 -3.50 -16.38
N VAL A 467 -6.03 -3.38 -15.17
CA VAL A 467 -4.98 -4.24 -14.57
C VAL A 467 -5.49 -4.96 -13.33
N ASP A 468 -6.09 -4.22 -12.40
CA ASP A 468 -6.61 -4.83 -11.18
C ASP A 468 -7.88 -5.61 -11.48
N VAL A 469 -7.92 -6.81 -10.90
CA VAL A 469 -9.02 -7.76 -11.00
C VAL A 469 -9.49 -8.12 -9.62
N GLY A 470 -10.77 -7.94 -9.35
CA GLY A 470 -11.45 -8.43 -8.15
C GLY A 470 -12.44 -9.51 -8.53
N SER A 471 -12.49 -10.60 -7.77
CA SER A 471 -13.48 -11.65 -7.99
C SER A 471 -14.17 -12.05 -6.69
N ALA A 472 -15.43 -12.44 -6.81
CA ALA A 472 -16.24 -12.95 -5.72
C ALA A 472 -16.99 -14.22 -6.14
N SER A 473 -17.11 -15.16 -5.22
CA SER A 473 -18.05 -16.27 -5.28
C SER A 473 -19.02 -16.14 -4.11
N LEU A 474 -20.30 -16.23 -4.36
CA LEU A 474 -21.34 -16.14 -3.36
C LEU A 474 -22.35 -17.28 -3.56
N LYS A 475 -22.58 -18.04 -2.49
CA LYS A 475 -23.54 -19.15 -2.50
C LYS A 475 -24.48 -19.07 -1.31
N ILE A 476 -25.69 -19.64 -1.47
CA ILE A 476 -26.60 -19.88 -0.35
C ILE A 476 -26.36 -21.29 0.23
N ASN A 477 -26.35 -21.40 1.54
CA ASN A 477 -26.23 -22.65 2.26
C ASN A 477 -27.65 -23.25 2.51
N ASP A 478 -27.72 -24.52 2.91
CA ASP A 478 -28.95 -25.26 3.13
C ASP A 478 -29.87 -24.68 4.22
N ASP A 479 -29.32 -23.86 5.11
CA ASP A 479 -30.05 -23.12 6.15
C ASP A 479 -30.56 -21.74 5.69
N GLY A 480 -30.27 -21.32 4.46
CA GLY A 480 -30.65 -20.02 3.91
C GLY A 480 -29.68 -18.90 4.20
N PHE A 481 -28.51 -19.18 4.81
CA PHE A 481 -27.42 -18.23 5.01
C PHE A 481 -26.48 -18.23 3.80
N TYR A 482 -25.60 -17.23 3.74
CA TYR A 482 -24.71 -17.03 2.61
C TYR A 482 -23.25 -17.24 2.97
N THR A 483 -22.48 -17.76 2.00
CA THR A 483 -21.02 -17.80 2.08
C THR A 483 -20.44 -16.97 0.93
N LEU A 484 -19.73 -15.92 1.28
CA LEU A 484 -18.97 -15.06 0.36
C LEU A 484 -17.50 -15.47 0.39
N SER A 485 -16.95 -15.92 -0.75
CA SER A 485 -15.54 -16.21 -0.93
C SER A 485 -14.88 -15.12 -1.79
N ILE A 486 -13.80 -14.54 -1.28
CA ILE A 486 -13.07 -13.42 -1.90
C ILE A 486 -11.57 -13.70 -1.94
N GLY A 487 -10.89 -13.23 -2.97
CA GLY A 487 -9.42 -13.29 -3.07
C GLY A 487 -8.70 -12.15 -2.37
N ALA A 488 -9.41 -11.07 -2.01
CA ALA A 488 -8.86 -9.92 -1.29
C ALA A 488 -8.47 -10.29 0.15
N ALA A 489 -7.40 -9.66 0.67
CA ALA A 489 -6.86 -9.93 1.99
C ALA A 489 -7.18 -8.81 2.98
N ASP A 490 -7.90 -9.10 4.07
CA ASP A 490 -8.07 -8.16 5.18
C ASP A 490 -6.78 -8.09 6.02
N MET A 491 -6.12 -6.95 5.95
CA MET A 491 -4.89 -6.66 6.72
C MET A 491 -5.13 -5.72 7.91
N GLY A 492 -6.39 -5.64 8.37
CA GLY A 492 -6.85 -4.71 9.40
C GLY A 492 -7.74 -3.59 8.86
N THR A 493 -7.93 -3.51 7.54
CA THR A 493 -8.77 -2.51 6.87
C THR A 493 -10.25 -2.70 7.11
N GLY A 494 -10.69 -3.93 7.45
CA GLY A 494 -12.10 -4.29 7.58
C GLY A 494 -12.75 -4.67 6.25
N CYS A 495 -11.96 -5.05 5.23
CA CYS A 495 -12.51 -5.39 3.92
C CYS A 495 -13.47 -6.58 3.98
N ASP A 496 -13.23 -7.58 4.81
CA ASP A 496 -14.15 -8.70 5.03
C ASP A 496 -15.56 -8.19 5.45
N THR A 497 -15.60 -7.13 6.27
CA THR A 497 -16.85 -6.53 6.75
C THR A 497 -17.55 -5.71 5.67
N ILE A 498 -16.80 -4.83 4.98
CA ILE A 498 -17.42 -3.95 3.97
C ILE A 498 -17.91 -4.74 2.75
N LEU A 499 -17.18 -5.78 2.34
CA LEU A 499 -17.60 -6.64 1.23
C LEU A 499 -18.86 -7.45 1.61
N ALA A 500 -18.94 -7.91 2.87
CA ALA A 500 -20.18 -8.53 3.38
C ALA A 500 -21.34 -7.51 3.46
N GLN A 501 -21.10 -6.23 3.80
CA GLN A 501 -22.13 -5.18 3.80
C GLN A 501 -22.69 -4.95 2.39
N ILE A 502 -21.82 -4.93 1.35
CA ILE A 502 -22.24 -4.81 -0.05
C ILE A 502 -23.14 -6.00 -0.43
N ALA A 503 -22.73 -7.23 -0.13
CA ALA A 503 -23.53 -8.41 -0.41
C ALA A 503 -24.88 -8.40 0.34
N ALA A 504 -24.86 -8.03 1.62
CA ALA A 504 -26.05 -7.97 2.47
C ALA A 504 -27.06 -6.89 2.01
N GLU A 505 -26.56 -5.76 1.48
CA GLU A 505 -27.42 -4.72 0.90
C GLU A 505 -28.21 -5.23 -0.31
N VAL A 506 -27.53 -5.91 -1.24
CA VAL A 506 -28.16 -6.49 -2.45
C VAL A 506 -29.15 -7.59 -2.08
N LEU A 507 -28.77 -8.44 -1.11
CA LEU A 507 -29.56 -9.60 -0.66
C LEU A 507 -30.60 -9.23 0.40
N ASP A 508 -30.73 -7.97 0.75
CA ASP A 508 -31.68 -7.46 1.74
C ASP A 508 -31.69 -8.30 3.05
N CYS A 509 -30.52 -8.65 3.55
CA CYS A 509 -30.36 -9.51 4.72
C CYS A 509 -29.49 -8.87 5.82
N PRO A 510 -29.58 -9.35 7.08
CA PRO A 510 -28.65 -8.96 8.13
C PRO A 510 -27.20 -9.31 7.77
N LEU A 511 -26.25 -8.46 8.17
CA LEU A 511 -24.80 -8.69 7.94
C LEU A 511 -24.33 -10.05 8.47
N ASP A 512 -24.89 -10.51 9.59
CA ASP A 512 -24.52 -11.78 10.22
C ASP A 512 -24.90 -13.02 9.39
N ASN A 513 -25.84 -12.87 8.45
CA ASN A 513 -26.23 -13.95 7.53
C ASN A 513 -25.17 -14.22 6.44
N VAL A 514 -24.13 -13.39 6.33
CA VAL A 514 -23.07 -13.55 5.34
C VAL A 514 -21.77 -13.99 6.03
N THR A 515 -21.35 -15.21 5.83
CA THR A 515 -20.03 -15.72 6.26
C THR A 515 -19.00 -15.38 5.19
N VAL A 516 -17.84 -14.85 5.60
CA VAL A 516 -16.75 -14.46 4.66
C VAL A 516 -15.60 -15.44 4.77
N LEU A 517 -15.18 -15.96 3.62
CA LEU A 517 -13.96 -16.76 3.44
C LEU A 517 -12.98 -15.95 2.60
N GLY A 518 -11.87 -15.54 3.20
CA GLY A 518 -10.90 -14.68 2.53
C GLY A 518 -9.61 -15.38 2.12
N ALA A 519 -9.09 -14.96 0.99
CA ALA A 519 -7.76 -15.15 0.43
C ALA A 519 -7.06 -16.51 0.65
N ASP A 520 -7.46 -17.46 -0.16
CA ASP A 520 -6.84 -18.79 -0.30
C ASP A 520 -6.84 -19.16 -1.79
N THR A 521 -5.67 -19.46 -2.36
CA THR A 521 -5.53 -19.71 -3.81
C THR A 521 -6.22 -20.97 -4.31
N ASP A 522 -6.66 -21.88 -3.44
CA ASP A 522 -7.37 -23.08 -3.81
C ASP A 522 -8.90 -22.91 -3.71
N SER A 523 -9.40 -22.08 -2.77
CA SER A 523 -10.83 -21.93 -2.51
C SER A 523 -11.41 -20.57 -2.89
N SER A 524 -10.59 -19.53 -3.02
CA SER A 524 -11.04 -18.20 -3.44
C SER A 524 -10.88 -18.03 -4.95
N PRO A 525 -11.80 -17.30 -5.62
CA PRO A 525 -11.57 -16.87 -6.99
C PRO A 525 -10.38 -15.92 -7.07
N TYR A 526 -9.79 -15.76 -8.28
CA TYR A 526 -8.62 -14.91 -8.49
C TYR A 526 -8.91 -13.45 -8.12
N ASP A 527 -7.97 -12.84 -7.41
CA ASP A 527 -7.98 -11.41 -7.08
C ASP A 527 -6.52 -10.91 -7.16
N SER A 528 -6.33 -9.70 -7.62
CA SER A 528 -4.99 -9.10 -7.71
C SER A 528 -4.34 -8.91 -6.34
N GLY A 529 -5.14 -8.80 -5.28
CA GLY A 529 -4.69 -8.58 -3.92
C GLY A 529 -5.10 -7.23 -3.35
N SER A 530 -4.87 -7.04 -2.06
CA SER A 530 -5.26 -5.81 -1.35
C SER A 530 -4.14 -4.77 -1.42
N TYR A 531 -4.06 -4.06 -2.55
CA TYR A 531 -3.13 -2.97 -2.83
C TYR A 531 -3.78 -1.96 -3.80
N ALA A 532 -3.09 -0.87 -4.14
CA ALA A 532 -3.55 0.22 -5.02
C ALA A 532 -4.96 0.75 -4.66
N SER A 533 -5.37 0.56 -3.41
CA SER A 533 -6.71 0.92 -2.91
C SER A 533 -7.86 0.30 -3.72
N SER A 534 -7.64 -0.87 -4.36
CA SER A 534 -8.58 -1.50 -5.28
C SER A 534 -9.77 -2.18 -4.60
N THR A 535 -9.60 -2.70 -3.38
CA THR A 535 -10.53 -3.67 -2.77
C THR A 535 -11.98 -3.17 -2.69
N THR A 536 -12.23 -1.94 -2.18
CA THR A 536 -13.59 -1.42 -2.08
C THR A 536 -14.22 -1.21 -3.45
N TYR A 537 -13.47 -0.64 -4.39
CA TYR A 537 -13.97 -0.25 -5.69
C TYR A 537 -14.05 -1.45 -6.66
N VAL A 538 -12.98 -2.21 -6.84
CA VAL A 538 -12.91 -3.30 -7.82
C VAL A 538 -13.55 -4.58 -7.27
N THR A 539 -13.06 -5.10 -6.13
CA THR A 539 -13.60 -6.33 -5.53
C THR A 539 -15.03 -6.09 -5.01
N GLY A 540 -15.31 -4.89 -4.46
CA GLY A 540 -16.67 -4.52 -4.04
C GLY A 540 -17.66 -4.53 -5.19
N LYS A 541 -17.28 -4.08 -6.39
CA LYS A 541 -18.15 -4.17 -7.59
C LYS A 541 -18.38 -5.61 -8.03
N ALA A 542 -17.34 -6.46 -7.97
CA ALA A 542 -17.50 -7.89 -8.21
C ALA A 542 -18.50 -8.53 -7.22
N VAL A 543 -18.45 -8.16 -5.93
CA VAL A 543 -19.40 -8.64 -4.90
C VAL A 543 -20.82 -8.16 -5.17
N GLU A 544 -21.01 -6.88 -5.52
CA GLU A 544 -22.32 -6.33 -5.89
C GLU A 544 -22.95 -7.11 -7.05
N GLN A 545 -22.21 -7.26 -8.13
CA GLN A 545 -22.65 -8.01 -9.33
C GLN A 545 -22.91 -9.50 -9.01
N CYS A 546 -22.06 -10.10 -8.18
CA CYS A 546 -22.20 -11.50 -7.76
C CYS A 546 -23.47 -11.71 -6.95
N ALA A 547 -23.77 -10.81 -6.03
CA ALA A 547 -24.99 -10.85 -5.21
C ALA A 547 -26.25 -10.66 -6.06
N GLU A 548 -26.24 -9.76 -7.05
CA GLU A 548 -27.35 -9.59 -8.00
C GLU A 548 -27.60 -10.86 -8.82
N GLN A 549 -26.54 -11.50 -9.34
CA GLN A 549 -26.71 -12.77 -10.08
C GLN A 549 -27.23 -13.89 -9.20
N LEU A 550 -26.77 -14.00 -7.94
CA LEU A 550 -27.29 -14.99 -7.01
C LEU A 550 -28.76 -14.76 -6.68
N LYS A 551 -29.15 -13.51 -6.44
CA LYS A 551 -30.53 -13.08 -6.19
C LYS A 551 -31.46 -13.49 -7.34
N GLN A 552 -31.04 -13.29 -8.60
CA GLN A 552 -31.79 -13.74 -9.77
C GLN A 552 -32.01 -15.27 -9.78
N LYS A 553 -30.95 -16.06 -9.51
CA LYS A 553 -31.04 -17.52 -9.40
C LYS A 553 -31.96 -17.98 -8.29
N ILE A 554 -31.93 -17.30 -7.13
CA ILE A 554 -32.83 -17.56 -6.01
C ILE A 554 -34.31 -17.31 -6.39
N CYS A 555 -34.59 -16.20 -7.08
CA CYS A 555 -35.92 -15.89 -7.62
C CYS A 555 -36.40 -16.97 -8.60
N GLN A 556 -35.53 -17.42 -9.51
CA GLN A 556 -35.86 -18.46 -10.47
C GLN A 556 -36.27 -19.79 -9.82
N VAL A 557 -35.49 -20.26 -8.84
CA VAL A 557 -35.84 -21.49 -8.09
C VAL A 557 -37.11 -21.28 -7.25
N GLY A 558 -37.22 -20.10 -6.60
CA GLY A 558 -38.39 -19.73 -5.82
C GLY A 558 -39.68 -19.70 -6.65
N ALA A 559 -39.66 -19.11 -7.83
CA ALA A 559 -40.78 -19.11 -8.78
C ALA A 559 -41.20 -20.52 -9.15
N GLY A 560 -40.23 -21.39 -9.47
CA GLY A 560 -40.52 -22.81 -9.76
C GLY A 560 -41.20 -23.54 -8.59
N LEU A 561 -40.78 -23.29 -7.34
CA LEU A 561 -41.42 -23.85 -6.15
C LEU A 561 -42.84 -23.35 -5.95
N LEU A 562 -43.11 -22.10 -6.28
CA LEU A 562 -44.42 -21.48 -6.18
C LEU A 562 -45.33 -21.79 -7.38
N GLY A 563 -44.80 -22.41 -8.45
CA GLY A 563 -45.52 -22.65 -9.70
C GLY A 563 -45.85 -21.37 -10.46
N LEU A 564 -45.03 -20.32 -10.33
CA LEU A 564 -45.23 -19.01 -10.91
C LEU A 564 -44.14 -18.70 -11.98
N ASP A 565 -44.46 -17.73 -12.85
CA ASP A 565 -43.44 -17.14 -13.74
C ASP A 565 -42.41 -16.31 -12.93
N GLU A 566 -41.16 -16.28 -13.37
CA GLU A 566 -40.10 -15.53 -12.71
C GLU A 566 -40.42 -14.03 -12.56
N ARG A 567 -41.21 -13.47 -13.45
CA ARG A 567 -41.66 -12.06 -13.43
C ARG A 567 -42.76 -11.78 -12.42
N ALA A 568 -43.43 -12.84 -11.92
CA ALA A 568 -44.53 -12.76 -10.97
C ALA A 568 -44.08 -12.96 -9.52
N VAL A 569 -42.78 -12.99 -9.27
CA VAL A 569 -42.20 -13.14 -7.94
C VAL A 569 -41.31 -11.99 -7.54
N VAL A 570 -41.23 -11.73 -6.25
CA VAL A 570 -40.42 -10.70 -5.63
C VAL A 570 -39.49 -11.32 -4.58
N PHE A 571 -38.22 -10.91 -4.59
CA PHE A 571 -37.27 -11.24 -3.53
C PHE A 571 -37.53 -10.37 -2.30
N ALA A 572 -37.86 -10.98 -1.18
CA ALA A 572 -38.25 -10.32 0.08
C ALA A 572 -37.20 -10.47 1.19
N GLY A 573 -35.94 -10.66 0.83
CA GLY A 573 -34.79 -10.76 1.75
C GLY A 573 -34.68 -12.16 2.39
N ASP A 574 -35.67 -12.64 3.07
CA ASP A 574 -35.71 -13.97 3.72
C ASP A 574 -36.52 -15.04 2.93
N ALA A 575 -37.14 -14.64 1.81
CA ALA A 575 -37.98 -15.48 0.99
C ALA A 575 -38.15 -14.93 -0.43
N VAL A 576 -38.72 -15.76 -1.31
CA VAL A 576 -39.33 -15.35 -2.57
C VAL A 576 -40.83 -15.42 -2.40
N THR A 577 -41.56 -14.36 -2.76
CA THR A 577 -43.00 -14.24 -2.63
C THR A 577 -43.64 -13.95 -3.98
N SER A 578 -44.93 -14.33 -4.14
CA SER A 578 -45.74 -13.77 -5.23
C SER A 578 -45.90 -12.25 -5.08
N GLU A 579 -46.21 -11.53 -6.16
CA GLU A 579 -46.41 -10.08 -6.12
C GLU A 579 -47.52 -9.65 -5.13
N ASP A 580 -48.59 -10.46 -4.97
CA ASP A 580 -49.66 -10.22 -4.05
C ASP A 580 -49.35 -10.68 -2.61
N GLY A 581 -48.19 -11.29 -2.37
CA GLY A 581 -47.73 -11.75 -1.07
C GLY A 581 -48.47 -13.01 -0.55
N THR A 582 -49.34 -13.64 -1.32
CA THR A 582 -50.14 -14.78 -0.88
C THR A 582 -49.37 -16.09 -0.85
N GLN A 583 -48.37 -16.24 -1.67
CA GLN A 583 -47.47 -17.40 -1.75
C GLN A 583 -46.06 -17.02 -1.33
N ARG A 584 -45.40 -17.93 -0.61
CA ARG A 584 -44.06 -17.67 -0.08
C ARG A 584 -43.22 -18.95 -0.05
N ALA A 585 -41.98 -18.88 -0.56
CA ALA A 585 -40.96 -19.90 -0.41
C ALA A 585 -39.77 -19.29 0.38
N THR A 586 -39.43 -19.87 1.52
CA THR A 586 -38.28 -19.39 2.34
C THR A 586 -36.96 -19.73 1.68
N LEU A 587 -35.90 -19.01 2.04
CA LEU A 587 -34.56 -19.29 1.52
C LEU A 587 -34.09 -20.72 1.80
N ALA A 588 -34.40 -21.25 2.99
CA ALA A 588 -34.09 -22.65 3.34
C ALA A 588 -34.84 -23.67 2.43
N GLN A 589 -36.11 -23.40 2.11
CA GLN A 589 -36.85 -24.24 1.15
C GLN A 589 -36.27 -24.18 -0.27
N ILE A 590 -35.87 -22.98 -0.70
CA ILE A 590 -35.25 -22.73 -2.02
C ILE A 590 -33.90 -23.43 -2.08
N ALA A 591 -33.07 -23.30 -1.04
CA ALA A 591 -31.77 -23.95 -0.95
C ALA A 591 -31.91 -25.49 -0.97
N ALA A 592 -32.82 -26.06 -0.17
CA ALA A 592 -33.07 -27.49 -0.15
C ALA A 592 -33.55 -28.00 -1.53
N ALA A 593 -34.45 -27.28 -2.19
CA ALA A 593 -34.95 -27.65 -3.52
C ALA A 593 -33.86 -27.63 -4.58
N SER A 594 -32.94 -26.69 -4.50
CA SER A 594 -31.78 -26.61 -5.44
C SER A 594 -30.87 -27.83 -5.30
N GLN A 595 -30.70 -28.36 -4.09
CA GLN A 595 -29.84 -29.52 -3.82
C GLN A 595 -30.51 -30.85 -4.21
N CYS A 596 -31.82 -30.94 -4.11
CA CYS A 596 -32.55 -32.20 -4.20
C CYS A 596 -33.46 -32.38 -5.44
N GLY A 597 -33.53 -31.42 -6.38
CA GLY A 597 -34.49 -31.59 -7.47
C GLY A 597 -34.42 -30.59 -8.64
N SER A 598 -33.90 -29.43 -8.48
CA SER A 598 -33.92 -28.39 -9.53
C SER A 598 -32.75 -28.46 -10.51
N ASN A 599 -31.69 -29.23 -10.23
CA ASN A 599 -30.44 -29.26 -10.96
C ASN A 599 -29.80 -27.86 -11.13
N THR A 600 -30.12 -26.92 -10.24
CA THR A 600 -29.67 -25.53 -10.29
C THR A 600 -28.73 -25.23 -9.11
N ALA A 601 -27.46 -24.99 -9.38
CA ALA A 601 -26.54 -24.54 -8.34
C ALA A 601 -26.87 -23.10 -7.95
N LEU A 602 -27.19 -22.88 -6.67
CA LEU A 602 -27.40 -21.54 -6.10
C LEU A 602 -26.09 -20.92 -5.67
N GLU A 603 -25.21 -20.73 -6.65
CA GLU A 603 -23.94 -20.07 -6.54
C GLU A 603 -23.75 -19.12 -7.72
N ALA A 604 -23.15 -17.98 -7.49
CA ALA A 604 -22.67 -17.06 -8.51
C ALA A 604 -21.15 -16.82 -8.34
N VAL A 605 -20.45 -16.67 -9.46
CA VAL A 605 -19.03 -16.30 -9.49
C VAL A 605 -18.88 -15.17 -10.48
N VAL A 606 -18.32 -14.06 -10.04
CA VAL A 606 -18.10 -12.86 -10.87
C VAL A 606 -16.68 -12.38 -10.76
N THR A 607 -16.12 -11.99 -11.88
CA THR A 607 -14.84 -11.30 -11.99
C THR A 607 -15.09 -9.92 -12.59
N HIS A 608 -14.53 -8.88 -11.95
CA HIS A 608 -14.63 -7.50 -12.38
C HIS A 608 -13.25 -6.87 -12.53
N SER A 609 -13.10 -6.06 -13.57
CA SER A 609 -11.96 -5.15 -13.79
C SER A 609 -12.52 -3.83 -14.28
N SER A 610 -11.97 -2.70 -13.87
CA SER A 610 -12.47 -1.39 -14.24
C SER A 610 -11.66 -0.76 -15.37
N GLU A 611 -12.35 -0.12 -16.30
CA GLU A 611 -11.74 0.65 -17.41
C GLU A 611 -11.28 2.04 -16.97
N ILE A 612 -11.67 2.48 -15.77
CA ILE A 612 -11.27 3.76 -15.17
C ILE A 612 -10.82 3.55 -13.72
N SER A 613 -10.07 4.52 -13.21
CA SER A 613 -9.65 4.57 -11.81
C SER A 613 -10.08 5.92 -11.21
N PRO A 614 -11.35 6.05 -10.78
CA PRO A 614 -11.87 7.32 -10.28
C PRO A 614 -11.11 7.74 -9.02
N PRO A 615 -10.59 8.97 -8.97
CA PRO A 615 -9.78 9.40 -7.85
C PRO A 615 -10.63 9.70 -6.61
N PRO A 616 -10.27 9.15 -5.43
CA PRO A 616 -10.65 9.74 -4.16
C PRO A 616 -9.84 11.02 -3.95
N PHE A 617 -10.44 12.00 -3.28
CA PHE A 617 -9.79 13.27 -2.93
C PHE A 617 -9.75 13.47 -1.42
N MET A 618 -8.79 14.25 -0.95
CA MET A 618 -8.69 14.67 0.43
C MET A 618 -8.11 16.07 0.51
N VAL A 619 -8.65 16.87 1.40
CA VAL A 619 -8.04 18.11 1.88
C VAL A 619 -7.73 17.94 3.36
N GLY A 620 -6.57 18.44 3.78
CA GLY A 620 -6.15 18.39 5.17
C GLY A 620 -5.55 19.73 5.62
N ALA A 621 -5.82 20.13 6.85
CA ALA A 621 -5.17 21.27 7.48
C ALA A 621 -4.65 20.89 8.87
N ALA A 622 -3.42 21.31 9.15
CA ALA A 622 -2.74 21.11 10.43
C ALA A 622 -2.68 22.41 11.22
N GLU A 623 -3.06 22.39 12.48
CA GLU A 623 -2.69 23.40 13.46
C GLU A 623 -1.53 22.88 14.29
N VAL A 624 -0.36 23.52 14.17
CA VAL A 624 0.89 23.09 14.79
C VAL A 624 1.31 24.12 15.84
N GLU A 625 1.55 23.67 17.07
CA GLU A 625 2.22 24.47 18.10
C GLU A 625 3.72 24.29 17.97
N VAL A 626 4.45 25.38 17.86
CA VAL A 626 5.92 25.39 17.74
C VAL A 626 6.49 26.20 18.89
N ASP A 627 7.42 25.58 19.60
CA ASP A 627 8.29 26.26 20.58
C ASP A 627 9.55 26.71 19.82
N LEU A 628 9.67 28.03 19.63
CA LEU A 628 10.73 28.62 18.82
C LEU A 628 12.13 28.50 19.46
N GLU A 629 12.19 28.29 20.79
CA GLU A 629 13.44 28.14 21.52
C GLU A 629 14.00 26.72 21.44
N THR A 630 13.11 25.74 21.61
CA THR A 630 13.49 24.31 21.62
C THR A 630 13.35 23.62 20.28
N GLY A 631 12.63 24.22 19.34
CA GLY A 631 12.28 23.63 18.05
C GLY A 631 11.22 22.52 18.16
N GLU A 632 10.57 22.35 19.30
CA GLU A 632 9.51 21.37 19.45
C GLU A 632 8.28 21.77 18.63
N ALA A 633 7.86 20.90 17.70
CA ALA A 633 6.64 21.08 16.91
C ALA A 633 5.65 19.95 17.23
N GLN A 634 4.45 20.31 17.61
CA GLN A 634 3.37 19.37 17.91
C GLN A 634 2.12 19.71 17.10
N VAL A 635 1.61 18.73 16.36
CA VAL A 635 0.30 18.85 15.70
C VAL A 635 -0.78 18.72 16.77
N ILE A 636 -1.39 19.85 17.15
CA ILE A 636 -2.41 19.91 18.21
C ILE A 636 -3.82 19.65 17.67
N ARG A 637 -4.05 19.92 16.39
CA ARG A 637 -5.29 19.63 15.68
C ARG A 637 -5.02 19.34 14.21
N TYR A 638 -5.71 18.36 13.68
CA TYR A 638 -5.72 18.04 12.25
C TYR A 638 -7.17 17.90 11.78
N GLU A 639 -7.57 18.70 10.80
CA GLU A 639 -8.87 18.62 10.16
C GLU A 639 -8.71 18.01 8.77
N ALA A 640 -9.58 17.07 8.45
CA ALA A 640 -9.58 16.40 7.15
C ALA A 640 -10.99 16.25 6.60
N ALA A 641 -11.15 16.54 5.32
CA ALA A 641 -12.33 16.20 4.56
C ALA A 641 -11.96 15.26 3.41
N VAL A 642 -12.68 14.15 3.29
CA VAL A 642 -12.38 13.07 2.35
C VAL A 642 -13.57 12.83 1.44
N ASP A 643 -13.33 12.84 0.13
CA ASP A 643 -14.24 12.33 -0.87
C ASP A 643 -13.80 10.90 -1.28
N CYS A 644 -14.46 9.91 -0.71
CA CYS A 644 -14.33 8.50 -1.10
C CYS A 644 -15.61 7.96 -1.76
N GLY A 645 -16.39 8.85 -2.40
CA GLY A 645 -17.73 8.53 -2.84
C GLY A 645 -18.66 8.22 -1.66
N THR A 646 -19.48 7.19 -1.78
CA THR A 646 -20.29 6.69 -0.66
C THR A 646 -19.42 5.84 0.27
N PRO A 647 -19.15 6.24 1.52
CA PRO A 647 -18.42 5.40 2.46
C PRO A 647 -19.27 4.18 2.84
N VAL A 648 -18.83 2.96 2.45
CA VAL A 648 -19.58 1.71 2.73
C VAL A 648 -19.80 1.52 4.23
N ASN A 649 -18.77 1.79 5.04
CA ASN A 649 -18.84 1.81 6.50
C ASN A 649 -18.16 3.07 7.03
N PRO A 650 -18.88 4.11 7.40
CA PRO A 650 -18.32 5.41 7.80
C PRO A 650 -17.32 5.31 8.96
N ASN A 651 -17.57 4.45 9.96
CA ASN A 651 -16.66 4.30 11.09
C ASN A 651 -15.33 3.64 10.69
N LEU A 652 -15.37 2.57 9.87
CA LEU A 652 -14.15 1.92 9.39
C LEU A 652 -13.37 2.84 8.44
N ALA A 653 -14.06 3.62 7.61
CA ALA A 653 -13.46 4.63 6.74
C ALA A 653 -12.76 5.72 7.57
N ARG A 654 -13.40 6.23 8.63
CA ARG A 654 -12.82 7.23 9.55
C ARG A 654 -11.55 6.71 10.22
N VAL A 655 -11.55 5.49 10.73
CA VAL A 655 -10.37 4.86 11.36
C VAL A 655 -9.22 4.73 10.37
N GLN A 656 -9.50 4.42 9.09
CA GLN A 656 -8.48 4.39 8.04
C GLN A 656 -7.89 5.79 7.77
N ALA A 657 -8.73 6.82 7.77
CA ALA A 657 -8.28 8.21 7.59
C ALA A 657 -7.40 8.66 8.76
N GLU A 658 -7.85 8.50 10.01
CA GLU A 658 -7.09 8.83 11.22
C GLU A 658 -5.71 8.13 11.24
N GLY A 659 -5.69 6.83 10.91
CA GLY A 659 -4.43 6.06 10.85
C GLY A 659 -3.48 6.51 9.76
N GLY A 660 -3.98 6.91 8.59
CA GLY A 660 -3.15 7.43 7.50
C GLY A 660 -2.61 8.83 7.79
N ILE A 661 -3.43 9.70 8.36
CA ILE A 661 -3.02 11.04 8.82
C ILE A 661 -1.87 10.93 9.81
N LEU A 662 -1.99 10.02 10.79
CA LEU A 662 -0.94 9.79 11.79
C LEU A 662 0.38 9.38 11.15
N GLN A 663 0.36 8.46 10.18
CA GLN A 663 1.54 8.05 9.43
C GLN A 663 2.18 9.23 8.68
N GLY A 664 1.36 10.07 8.03
CA GLY A 664 1.85 11.28 7.34
C GLY A 664 2.48 12.29 8.28
N ILE A 665 1.92 12.50 9.48
CA ILE A 665 2.51 13.36 10.51
C ILE A 665 3.87 12.81 10.97
N GLY A 666 3.97 11.49 11.16
CA GLY A 666 5.25 10.83 11.47
C GLY A 666 6.31 11.09 10.42
N MET A 667 5.96 10.94 9.15
CA MET A 667 6.86 11.24 8.01
C MET A 667 7.30 12.71 7.97
N ALA A 668 6.42 13.62 8.37
CA ALA A 668 6.72 15.06 8.35
C ALA A 668 7.70 15.45 9.47
N LEU A 669 7.69 14.78 10.63
CA LEU A 669 8.34 15.26 11.84
C LEU A 669 9.37 14.31 12.48
N THR A 670 9.22 12.97 12.34
CA THR A 670 9.96 12.04 13.21
C THR A 670 10.51 10.79 12.53
N GLU A 671 9.90 10.34 11.44
CA GLU A 671 10.22 9.05 10.83
C GLU A 671 11.23 9.20 9.69
N ASN A 672 12.36 8.50 9.77
CA ASN A 672 13.35 8.40 8.71
C ASN A 672 14.10 7.06 8.80
N VAL A 673 14.75 6.68 7.72
CA VAL A 673 15.77 5.62 7.68
C VAL A 673 17.04 6.23 7.13
N THR A 674 18.10 6.19 7.95
CA THR A 674 19.44 6.64 7.57
C THR A 674 20.40 5.45 7.55
N TYR A 675 21.52 5.61 6.88
CA TYR A 675 22.52 4.56 6.73
C TYR A 675 23.86 5.04 7.26
N ASP A 676 24.64 4.11 7.80
CA ASP A 676 26.05 4.37 8.13
C ASP A 676 26.94 4.28 6.87
N ASP A 677 28.23 4.57 7.04
CA ASP A 677 29.22 4.51 5.96
C ASP A 677 29.41 3.09 5.36
N CYS A 678 28.85 2.06 5.99
CA CYS A 678 28.84 0.68 5.51
C CYS A 678 27.52 0.29 4.83
N GLY A 679 26.55 1.21 4.75
CA GLY A 679 25.22 0.98 4.18
C GLY A 679 24.25 0.23 5.12
N MET A 680 24.54 0.15 6.42
CA MET A 680 23.66 -0.47 7.40
C MET A 680 22.64 0.54 7.93
N PRO A 681 21.33 0.21 7.99
CA PRO A 681 20.31 1.08 8.56
C PRO A 681 20.56 1.38 10.03
N GLN A 682 20.52 2.67 10.40
CA GLN A 682 20.77 3.11 11.78
C GLN A 682 19.52 3.01 12.66
N GLU A 683 18.34 3.32 12.13
CA GLU A 683 17.06 3.20 12.83
C GLU A 683 16.54 1.76 12.78
N ASN A 684 17.27 0.86 13.42
CA ASN A 684 17.06 -0.59 13.35
C ASN A 684 16.21 -1.17 14.50
N SER A 685 15.64 -0.33 15.34
CA SER A 685 14.69 -0.69 16.39
C SER A 685 13.71 0.45 16.66
N LEU A 686 12.60 0.17 17.37
CA LEU A 686 11.64 1.19 17.78
C LEU A 686 12.18 2.17 18.84
N MET A 687 13.42 1.96 19.33
CA MET A 687 14.11 2.95 20.14
C MET A 687 14.72 4.08 19.32
N GLN A 688 15.19 3.78 18.11
CA GLN A 688 15.76 4.76 17.17
C GLN A 688 14.68 5.26 16.19
N TYR A 689 13.88 4.38 15.63
CA TYR A 689 12.79 4.72 14.72
C TYR A 689 11.58 5.25 15.49
N LYS A 690 11.25 6.53 15.31
CA LYS A 690 10.26 7.25 16.14
C LYS A 690 8.90 7.35 15.43
N ILE A 691 8.01 6.43 15.75
CA ILE A 691 6.59 6.49 15.33
C ILE A 691 5.87 7.41 16.34
N PRO A 692 5.02 8.37 15.87
CA PRO A 692 4.22 9.17 16.77
C PRO A 692 3.32 8.33 17.67
N ALA A 693 3.36 8.57 18.97
CA ALA A 693 2.50 7.95 19.97
C ALA A 693 1.25 8.82 20.22
N ARG A 694 0.29 8.31 20.99
CA ARG A 694 -0.96 9.03 21.30
C ARG A 694 -0.74 10.40 21.94
N ASN A 695 0.34 10.58 22.69
CA ASN A 695 0.66 11.84 23.35
C ASN A 695 1.38 12.86 22.46
N ASP A 696 1.89 12.43 21.30
CA ASP A 696 2.65 13.28 20.39
C ASP A 696 1.75 14.09 19.46
N ILE A 697 0.47 13.74 19.37
CA ILE A 697 -0.53 14.41 18.54
C ILE A 697 -1.78 14.76 19.33
N GLY A 698 -2.42 15.86 18.94
CA GLY A 698 -3.70 16.30 19.46
C GLY A 698 -4.90 15.59 18.83
N HIS A 699 -5.91 16.35 18.48
CA HIS A 699 -7.16 15.84 17.93
C HIS A 699 -7.10 15.72 16.40
N ILE A 700 -7.45 14.56 15.87
CA ILE A 700 -7.70 14.34 14.44
C ILE A 700 -9.21 14.27 14.24
N HIS A 701 -9.75 15.13 13.37
CA HIS A 701 -11.16 15.14 13.00
C HIS A 701 -11.29 14.88 11.50
N VAL A 702 -12.21 13.99 11.13
CA VAL A 702 -12.42 13.57 9.74
C VAL A 702 -13.91 13.69 9.41
N VAL A 703 -14.20 14.39 8.31
CA VAL A 703 -15.53 14.46 7.71
C VAL A 703 -15.51 13.86 6.30
N PHE A 704 -16.65 13.39 5.84
CA PHE A 704 -16.81 12.85 4.49
C PHE A 704 -17.69 13.78 3.67
N GLU A 705 -17.14 14.26 2.56
CA GLU A 705 -17.87 15.00 1.54
C GLU A 705 -18.13 14.05 0.36
N SER A 706 -19.35 13.54 0.29
CA SER A 706 -19.65 12.49 -0.67
C SER A 706 -19.91 13.02 -2.06
N SER A 707 -19.18 12.49 -3.06
CA SER A 707 -19.62 12.39 -4.45
C SER A 707 -20.24 11.01 -4.69
N TYR A 708 -20.91 10.78 -5.82
CA TYR A 708 -21.46 9.49 -6.18
C TYR A 708 -20.74 8.94 -7.41
N GLU A 709 -19.95 7.89 -7.24
CA GLU A 709 -19.23 7.26 -8.36
C GLU A 709 -20.06 6.12 -8.96
N GLY A 710 -20.66 6.38 -10.12
CA GLY A 710 -21.57 5.43 -10.77
C GLY A 710 -20.95 4.09 -11.16
N THR A 711 -19.64 4.03 -11.33
CA THR A 711 -18.91 2.80 -11.67
C THR A 711 -18.51 1.97 -10.45
N GLY A 712 -18.54 2.55 -9.25
CA GLY A 712 -18.25 1.85 -7.99
C GLY A 712 -19.48 1.19 -7.37
N PRO A 713 -19.29 0.30 -6.38
CA PRO A 713 -20.39 -0.32 -5.66
C PRO A 713 -21.14 0.73 -4.83
N PHE A 714 -22.43 0.90 -5.08
CA PHE A 714 -23.28 1.89 -4.40
C PHE A 714 -22.71 3.32 -4.37
N GLY A 715 -21.92 3.69 -5.37
CA GLY A 715 -21.31 5.02 -5.47
C GLY A 715 -19.99 5.20 -4.71
N ALA A 716 -19.39 4.12 -4.23
CA ALA A 716 -18.13 4.18 -3.47
C ALA A 716 -16.90 4.32 -4.40
N LYS A 717 -15.92 5.07 -3.92
CA LYS A 717 -14.52 5.08 -4.37
C LYS A 717 -13.62 4.45 -3.30
N SER A 718 -12.33 4.51 -3.49
CA SER A 718 -11.36 4.05 -2.49
C SER A 718 -11.10 5.09 -1.39
N ILE A 719 -10.44 4.66 -0.29
CA ILE A 719 -9.96 5.56 0.76
C ILE A 719 -8.56 5.14 1.27
N GLY A 720 -8.09 3.96 0.88
CA GLY A 720 -6.96 3.30 1.53
C GLY A 720 -5.67 4.12 1.61
N GLU A 721 -5.34 4.91 0.58
CA GLU A 721 -4.03 5.56 0.43
C GLU A 721 -4.08 7.10 0.43
N VAL A 722 -5.16 7.71 -0.07
CA VAL A 722 -5.26 9.19 -0.15
C VAL A 722 -5.02 9.87 1.21
N VAL A 723 -5.36 9.19 2.28
CA VAL A 723 -5.39 9.70 3.67
C VAL A 723 -4.01 9.92 4.31
N ILE A 724 -2.90 9.47 3.69
CA ILE A 724 -1.54 9.74 4.18
C ILE A 724 -0.90 10.95 3.51
N ASN A 725 -1.49 11.46 2.43
CA ASN A 725 -0.79 12.34 1.51
C ASN A 725 -0.81 13.81 1.95
N THR A 726 -1.88 14.29 2.60
CA THR A 726 -2.04 15.71 2.96
C THR A 726 -1.23 16.18 4.16
N PRO A 727 -0.85 15.35 5.16
CA PRO A 727 -0.13 15.85 6.34
C PRO A 727 1.24 16.44 6.04
N LEU A 728 1.97 15.90 5.07
CA LEU A 728 3.32 16.37 4.78
C LEU A 728 3.35 17.85 4.38
N PRO A 729 2.63 18.29 3.33
CA PRO A 729 2.59 19.70 2.96
C PRO A 729 1.90 20.58 4.00
N ALA A 730 0.84 20.10 4.67
CA ALA A 730 0.12 20.88 5.66
C ALA A 730 0.95 21.20 6.90
N VAL A 731 1.70 20.22 7.42
CA VAL A 731 2.60 20.41 8.58
C VAL A 731 3.80 21.28 8.20
N ALA A 732 4.39 21.06 7.03
CA ALA A 732 5.52 21.86 6.56
C ALA A 732 5.14 23.34 6.38
N ASP A 733 3.94 23.63 5.85
CA ASP A 733 3.42 24.97 5.68
C ASP A 733 3.11 25.66 7.03
N ALA A 734 2.51 24.93 7.97
CA ALA A 734 2.29 25.44 9.32
C ALA A 734 3.63 25.80 10.03
N ILE A 735 4.66 24.96 9.88
CA ILE A 735 6.00 25.26 10.45
C ILE A 735 6.63 26.45 9.75
N TYR A 736 6.44 26.62 8.43
CA TYR A 736 6.86 27.83 7.70
C TYR A 736 6.22 29.09 8.29
N HIS A 737 4.92 29.09 8.49
CA HIS A 737 4.21 30.26 9.09
C HIS A 737 4.68 30.56 10.51
N ALA A 738 5.07 29.52 11.29
CA ALA A 738 5.60 29.68 12.63
C ALA A 738 7.04 30.27 12.66
N THR A 739 7.89 29.89 11.68
CA THR A 739 9.32 30.18 11.69
C THR A 739 9.78 31.17 10.63
N HIS A 740 8.92 31.48 9.65
CA HIS A 740 9.24 32.22 8.42
C HIS A 740 10.37 31.62 7.58
N LYS A 741 10.68 30.33 7.79
CA LYS A 741 11.66 29.58 7.03
C LYS A 741 11.04 28.35 6.38
N ARG A 742 11.19 28.20 5.06
CA ARG A 742 10.72 27.02 4.35
C ARG A 742 11.71 25.88 4.50
N PHE A 743 11.15 24.66 4.64
CA PHE A 743 11.90 23.43 4.72
C PHE A 743 11.54 22.58 3.49
N TYR A 744 12.56 22.18 2.77
CA TYR A 744 12.44 21.41 1.52
C TYR A 744 12.76 19.93 1.70
N GLU A 745 13.15 19.53 2.91
CA GLU A 745 13.48 18.17 3.29
C GLU A 745 12.62 17.69 4.46
N LEU A 746 12.14 16.44 4.39
CA LEU A 746 11.43 15.76 5.48
C LEU A 746 12.25 14.57 6.01
N PRO A 747 12.15 14.29 7.32
CA PRO A 747 11.38 15.00 8.35
C PRO A 747 11.99 16.34 8.73
N ILE A 748 11.15 17.29 9.14
CA ILE A 748 11.59 18.58 9.69
C ILE A 748 11.98 18.36 11.15
N THR A 749 13.27 18.47 11.45
CA THR A 749 13.79 18.15 12.79
C THR A 749 13.66 19.33 13.76
N ARG A 750 13.62 19.02 15.05
CA ARG A 750 13.63 20.04 16.12
C ARG A 750 14.81 21.00 16.00
N GLU A 751 15.99 20.48 15.66
CA GLU A 751 17.20 21.29 15.46
C GLU A 751 17.04 22.30 14.33
N GLN A 752 16.49 21.86 13.19
CA GLN A 752 16.24 22.76 12.05
C GLN A 752 15.25 23.87 12.42
N ILE A 753 14.21 23.56 13.19
CA ILE A 753 13.21 24.53 13.66
C ILE A 753 13.83 25.54 14.64
N ALA A 754 14.56 25.06 15.65
CA ALA A 754 15.22 25.92 16.64
C ALA A 754 16.23 26.88 15.98
N LEU A 755 17.02 26.41 15.01
CA LEU A 755 17.96 27.23 14.27
C LEU A 755 17.26 28.24 13.31
N ALA A 756 16.01 27.99 12.94
CA ALA A 756 15.22 28.89 12.10
C ALA A 756 14.64 30.06 12.92
N GLY A 757 14.35 29.85 14.21
CA GLY A 757 13.79 30.86 15.13
C GLY A 757 14.83 31.85 15.66
N GLN A 758 16.14 31.64 15.39
CA GLN A 758 17.24 32.55 15.75
C GLN A 758 17.55 33.53 14.63
#